data_e74561521b45a2e3a29cb0db173100fe
#
_entry.id   e74561521b45a2e3a29cb0db173100fe
#
_cell.length_a   1.000
_cell.length_b   1.000
_cell.length_c   1.000
_cell.angle_alpha   90.00
_cell.angle_beta   90.00
_cell.angle_gamma   90.00
#
_symmetry.space_group_name_H-M   'P 1'
#
loop_
_entity.id
_entity.type
_entity.pdbx_description
1 polymer ?
#
loop_
_entity_poly.entity_id
_entity_poly.type
_entity_poly.pdbx_seq_one_letter_code
_entity_poly.pdbx_strand_id
1 'polypeptide(L)'
;MPRFSIIVPSHGVAGRLGQALDSVLAQSFGDFELIPVCDAAGSPAAGVAAGRAERDSRVTPVHAPPSEGLAGARNAGVRAATGTYLLFLDGDDVLVPGALAALDARLAETGPVDVLPCEHERVPWWEGEPTRPVAPLLEHTPGGAFAPARAPQLTGVRLPAWSAAWRRDFVTEHELAFPPGWFTDVAWCGRALLRAERVAVSRRVLVRHRARRQGDRLRLPGAHHHDLLDQTERVLDEAAGLGLPAERSGPLFEQLFAAVLKTAAHPRRLPSGHREFFRRASALYRGHRPAGFRPPGGSLGVQHRLLAAGSYEAFAALRDARRAAGRAAAALPRPRGLRTRLHYGLQLRRPLDPNLAVYCAYWGRGYACNPAAIHAKARELAPHIRGVFLVEADQAHTVPDGVEYAVLGSHRAWELLARATYLVNNANFAEGVVKRPGSVHLQTQHGTPLKTMGVDQSTYPVVAAATGSFTKLLGRVDRWDFNLSSNPHSTRVWERAFPGSYEHLEYGYPRNDVYVTAGADDVARVRAELGVPEGVRAVLYAPTHRDHHTGFEPGLDLEAFCEAAGEDVVVLLRAHYFYDRGGRGRGGRVIDVTAHRSSEDVCLAADALVTDYSSIMFDYANLDRPIVVYADDWEVYRETRGVCFDLMAAPPGRVARTPEELARVFRDGSYADGEAAALRAAFRERFCPFDDGRAAERVVRRVLLGEPPETLPPVIPLAERVPAPAAAALVRS
;
A
#
# COMPACT_ATOMS: atom_id res chain seq x y z
N MET A 1 -19.48 -31.85 6.93
CA MET A 1 -19.18 -30.54 7.58
C MET A 1 -17.67 -30.45 7.71
N PRO A 2 -17.04 -29.39 7.26
CA PRO A 2 -15.59 -29.25 7.38
C PRO A 2 -15.15 -29.17 8.85
N ARG A 3 -13.90 -29.55 9.11
CA ARG A 3 -13.30 -29.46 10.44
C ARG A 3 -13.09 -28.01 10.87
N PHE A 4 -12.63 -27.16 9.93
CA PHE A 4 -12.33 -25.76 10.18
C PHE A 4 -13.01 -24.83 9.18
N SER A 5 -13.56 -23.72 9.66
CA SER A 5 -13.95 -22.57 8.84
C SER A 5 -12.95 -21.43 9.08
N ILE A 6 -12.20 -21.05 8.05
CA ILE A 6 -11.21 -19.98 8.12
C ILE A 6 -11.83 -18.70 7.57
N ILE A 7 -12.08 -17.74 8.44
CA ILE A 7 -12.72 -16.44 8.13
C ILE A 7 -11.63 -15.40 7.92
N VAL A 8 -11.59 -14.79 6.72
CA VAL A 8 -10.55 -13.81 6.35
C VAL A 8 -11.18 -12.46 5.99
N PRO A 9 -11.30 -11.53 6.95
CA PRO A 9 -11.75 -10.17 6.66
C PRO A 9 -10.69 -9.42 5.85
N SER A 10 -11.10 -8.75 4.77
CA SER A 10 -10.18 -8.21 3.75
C SER A 10 -10.17 -6.69 3.59
N HIS A 11 -10.69 -5.95 4.58
CA HIS A 11 -10.75 -4.49 4.49
C HIS A 11 -9.38 -3.81 4.44
N GLY A 12 -9.08 -3.09 3.36
CA GLY A 12 -7.85 -2.31 3.19
C GLY A 12 -6.56 -3.15 3.08
N VAL A 13 -6.64 -4.40 2.61
CA VAL A 13 -5.51 -5.34 2.53
C VAL A 13 -5.41 -6.08 1.20
N ALA A 14 -6.02 -5.56 0.14
CA ALA A 14 -6.09 -6.25 -1.16
C ALA A 14 -4.72 -6.67 -1.69
N GLY A 15 -3.67 -5.87 -1.50
CA GLY A 15 -2.31 -6.19 -1.92
C GLY A 15 -1.67 -7.39 -1.22
N ARG A 16 -2.19 -7.81 -0.06
CA ARG A 16 -1.69 -8.96 0.73
C ARG A 16 -2.67 -10.12 0.82
N LEU A 17 -3.95 -9.86 0.54
CA LEU A 17 -5.01 -10.85 0.66
C LEU A 17 -4.70 -12.15 -0.11
N GLY A 18 -4.13 -12.04 -1.33
CA GLY A 18 -3.73 -13.22 -2.10
C GLY A 18 -2.79 -14.13 -1.31
N GLN A 19 -1.77 -13.57 -0.64
CA GLN A 19 -0.82 -14.35 0.17
C GLN A 19 -1.49 -14.99 1.39
N ALA A 20 -2.45 -14.29 2.02
CA ALA A 20 -3.21 -14.84 3.15
C ALA A 20 -4.03 -16.05 2.71
N LEU A 21 -4.82 -15.92 1.63
CA LEU A 21 -5.64 -17.01 1.10
C LEU A 21 -4.78 -18.18 0.62
N ASP A 22 -3.70 -17.92 -0.11
CA ASP A 22 -2.78 -18.96 -0.63
C ASP A 22 -2.11 -19.72 0.52
N SER A 23 -1.81 -19.07 1.66
CA SER A 23 -1.26 -19.74 2.84
C SER A 23 -2.23 -20.73 3.50
N VAL A 24 -3.54 -20.50 3.36
CA VAL A 24 -4.60 -21.43 3.81
C VAL A 24 -4.75 -22.57 2.80
N LEU A 25 -4.83 -22.26 1.51
CA LEU A 25 -5.00 -23.24 0.45
C LEU A 25 -3.83 -24.22 0.33
N ALA A 26 -2.62 -23.80 0.70
CA ALA A 26 -1.40 -24.60 0.72
C ALA A 26 -1.27 -25.52 1.97
N GLN A 27 -2.26 -25.54 2.88
CA GLN A 27 -2.21 -26.42 4.05
C GLN A 27 -2.33 -27.88 3.65
N SER A 28 -1.53 -28.75 4.28
CA SER A 28 -1.57 -30.21 4.05
C SER A 28 -2.83 -30.87 4.60
N PHE A 29 -3.52 -30.24 5.54
CA PHE A 29 -4.82 -30.69 6.06
C PHE A 29 -5.92 -30.10 5.19
N GLY A 30 -6.72 -30.94 4.53
CA GLY A 30 -7.68 -30.55 3.49
C GLY A 30 -9.11 -30.33 3.94
N ASP A 31 -9.48 -30.75 5.16
CA ASP A 31 -10.86 -30.69 5.67
C ASP A 31 -11.18 -29.31 6.26
N PHE A 32 -11.26 -28.31 5.40
CA PHE A 32 -11.61 -26.93 5.75
C PHE A 32 -12.42 -26.24 4.67
N GLU A 33 -13.09 -25.16 5.03
CA GLU A 33 -13.62 -24.14 4.15
C GLU A 33 -12.91 -22.79 4.41
N LEU A 34 -12.78 -21.98 3.37
CA LEU A 34 -12.14 -20.66 3.42
C LEU A 34 -13.17 -19.59 3.02
N ILE A 35 -13.41 -18.65 3.93
CA ILE A 35 -14.44 -17.63 3.82
C ILE A 35 -13.79 -16.24 3.78
N PRO A 36 -13.33 -15.76 2.61
CA PRO A 36 -12.93 -14.36 2.46
C PRO A 36 -14.15 -13.46 2.61
N VAL A 37 -14.08 -12.46 3.48
CA VAL A 37 -15.16 -11.49 3.67
C VAL A 37 -14.73 -10.14 3.13
N CYS A 38 -15.34 -9.72 2.03
CA CYS A 38 -15.02 -8.51 1.28
C CYS A 38 -16.04 -7.40 1.55
N ASP A 39 -15.57 -6.14 1.54
CA ASP A 39 -16.36 -4.96 1.89
C ASP A 39 -17.28 -4.45 0.77
N ALA A 40 -16.99 -4.77 -0.51
CA ALA A 40 -17.90 -4.47 -1.63
C ALA A 40 -17.72 -5.45 -2.79
N ALA A 41 -18.78 -5.72 -3.50
CA ALA A 41 -18.73 -6.39 -4.81
C ALA A 41 -17.97 -5.46 -5.80
N GLY A 42 -16.96 -6.01 -6.49
CA GLY A 42 -16.12 -5.23 -7.43
C GLY A 42 -14.92 -4.56 -6.80
N SER A 43 -14.73 -4.63 -5.48
CA SER A 43 -13.48 -4.16 -4.86
C SER A 43 -12.28 -5.01 -5.29
N PRO A 44 -11.04 -4.48 -5.27
CA PRO A 44 -9.85 -5.27 -5.55
C PRO A 44 -9.73 -6.53 -4.70
N ALA A 45 -10.18 -6.48 -3.44
CA ALA A 45 -10.23 -7.63 -2.54
C ALA A 45 -11.24 -8.69 -3.03
N ALA A 46 -12.43 -8.27 -3.49
CA ALA A 46 -13.43 -9.18 -4.06
C ALA A 46 -12.90 -9.88 -5.31
N GLY A 47 -12.19 -9.17 -6.20
CA GLY A 47 -11.54 -9.78 -7.37
C GLY A 47 -10.50 -10.84 -7.00
N VAL A 48 -9.68 -10.58 -5.97
CA VAL A 48 -8.71 -11.55 -5.46
C VAL A 48 -9.41 -12.78 -4.90
N ALA A 49 -10.48 -12.62 -4.13
CA ALA A 49 -11.24 -13.71 -3.54
C ALA A 49 -11.98 -14.54 -4.61
N ALA A 50 -12.64 -13.90 -5.58
CA ALA A 50 -13.34 -14.55 -6.69
C ALA A 50 -12.38 -15.41 -7.52
N GLY A 51 -11.21 -14.91 -7.88
CA GLY A 51 -10.22 -15.68 -8.64
C GLY A 51 -9.65 -16.89 -7.89
N ARG A 52 -9.79 -16.99 -6.55
CA ARG A 52 -9.48 -18.21 -5.79
C ARG A 52 -10.69 -19.14 -5.76
N ALA A 53 -11.89 -18.63 -5.61
CA ALA A 53 -13.12 -19.42 -5.63
C ALA A 53 -13.33 -20.16 -6.97
N GLU A 54 -12.95 -19.56 -8.08
CA GLU A 54 -12.96 -20.21 -9.41
C GLU A 54 -12.03 -21.43 -9.51
N ARG A 55 -10.97 -21.48 -8.70
CA ARG A 55 -9.94 -22.51 -8.77
C ARG A 55 -10.04 -23.55 -7.66
N ASP A 56 -10.72 -23.23 -6.56
CA ASP A 56 -10.82 -24.10 -5.39
C ASP A 56 -12.22 -23.97 -4.76
N SER A 57 -12.98 -25.06 -4.81
CA SER A 57 -14.37 -25.13 -4.32
C SER A 57 -14.51 -24.97 -2.81
N ARG A 58 -13.41 -25.02 -2.06
CA ARG A 58 -13.40 -24.73 -0.61
C ARG A 58 -13.49 -23.24 -0.30
N VAL A 59 -13.33 -22.37 -1.29
CA VAL A 59 -13.36 -20.92 -1.13
C VAL A 59 -14.75 -20.38 -1.41
N THR A 60 -15.36 -19.77 -0.41
CA THR A 60 -16.71 -19.17 -0.51
C THR A 60 -16.64 -17.69 -0.11
N PRO A 61 -16.49 -16.76 -1.06
CA PRO A 61 -16.47 -15.33 -0.76
C PRO A 61 -17.81 -14.84 -0.20
N VAL A 62 -17.75 -14.01 0.83
CA VAL A 62 -18.90 -13.36 1.48
C VAL A 62 -18.72 -11.85 1.41
N HIS A 63 -19.82 -11.12 1.33
CA HIS A 63 -19.82 -9.65 1.36
C HIS A 63 -20.40 -9.13 2.66
N ALA A 64 -19.74 -8.12 3.24
CA ALA A 64 -20.23 -7.37 4.39
C ALA A 64 -20.14 -5.86 4.10
N PRO A 65 -21.14 -5.06 4.49
CA PRO A 65 -21.12 -3.62 4.26
C PRO A 65 -19.89 -2.95 4.90
N PRO A 66 -19.19 -2.03 4.20
CA PRO A 66 -18.04 -1.31 4.77
C PRO A 66 -18.38 -0.56 6.08
N SER A 67 -19.61 -0.10 6.22
CA SER A 67 -20.12 0.60 7.41
C SER A 67 -20.08 -0.25 8.69
N GLU A 68 -20.10 -1.56 8.58
CA GLU A 68 -20.02 -2.48 9.72
C GLU A 68 -18.57 -2.75 10.18
N GLY A 69 -17.58 -2.34 9.39
CA GLY A 69 -16.16 -2.47 9.70
C GLY A 69 -15.70 -3.91 9.91
N LEU A 70 -14.59 -4.07 10.65
CA LEU A 70 -13.98 -5.38 10.92
C LEU A 70 -14.90 -6.30 11.71
N ALA A 71 -15.68 -5.76 12.66
CA ALA A 71 -16.62 -6.53 13.47
C ALA A 71 -17.73 -7.16 12.61
N GLY A 72 -18.34 -6.36 11.75
CA GLY A 72 -19.38 -6.83 10.83
C GLY A 72 -18.86 -7.88 9.84
N ALA A 73 -17.66 -7.67 9.30
CA ALA A 73 -17.01 -8.64 8.43
C ALA A 73 -16.78 -9.99 9.14
N ARG A 74 -16.25 -9.98 10.37
CA ARG A 74 -16.05 -11.21 11.15
C ARG A 74 -17.39 -11.88 11.47
N ASN A 75 -18.41 -11.11 11.87
CA ASN A 75 -19.75 -11.65 12.14
C ASN A 75 -20.40 -12.24 10.89
N ALA A 76 -20.24 -11.62 9.73
CA ALA A 76 -20.72 -12.17 8.46
C ALA A 76 -20.06 -13.52 8.14
N GLY A 77 -18.74 -13.61 8.35
CA GLY A 77 -18.01 -14.87 8.22
C GLY A 77 -18.48 -15.95 9.19
N VAL A 78 -18.76 -15.61 10.45
CA VAL A 78 -19.31 -16.55 11.46
C VAL A 78 -20.68 -17.08 11.02
N ARG A 79 -21.55 -16.22 10.50
CA ARG A 79 -22.87 -16.65 9.99
C ARG A 79 -22.78 -17.58 8.79
N ALA A 80 -21.77 -17.43 7.93
CA ALA A 80 -21.56 -18.26 6.76
C ALA A 80 -20.83 -19.59 7.08
N ALA A 81 -20.15 -19.66 8.21
CA ALA A 81 -19.33 -20.79 8.60
C ALA A 81 -20.15 -22.05 8.92
N THR A 82 -19.71 -23.20 8.40
CA THR A 82 -20.34 -24.52 8.60
C THR A 82 -19.43 -25.49 9.36
N GLY A 83 -18.14 -25.19 9.51
CA GLY A 83 -17.14 -26.05 10.14
C GLY A 83 -17.31 -26.20 11.65
N THR A 84 -16.72 -27.25 12.22
CA THR A 84 -16.76 -27.52 13.66
C THR A 84 -16.05 -26.45 14.49
N TYR A 85 -14.94 -25.91 13.97
CA TYR A 85 -14.17 -24.84 14.60
C TYR A 85 -14.00 -23.65 13.67
N LEU A 86 -14.16 -22.46 14.23
CA LEU A 86 -13.92 -21.18 13.57
C LEU A 86 -12.48 -20.75 13.82
N LEU A 87 -11.81 -20.28 12.77
CA LEU A 87 -10.52 -19.61 12.80
C LEU A 87 -10.66 -18.25 12.13
N PHE A 88 -10.06 -17.22 12.72
CA PHE A 88 -9.93 -15.92 12.06
C PHE A 88 -8.51 -15.77 11.55
N LEU A 89 -8.34 -15.11 10.41
CA LEU A 89 -7.03 -14.75 9.86
C LEU A 89 -7.16 -13.36 9.25
N ASP A 90 -6.42 -12.38 9.75
CA ASP A 90 -6.44 -11.05 9.14
C ASP A 90 -5.84 -11.13 7.73
N GLY A 91 -6.43 -10.40 6.77
CA GLY A 91 -6.10 -10.53 5.33
C GLY A 91 -4.68 -10.10 4.93
N ASP A 92 -3.86 -9.64 5.86
CA ASP A 92 -2.43 -9.36 5.68
C ASP A 92 -1.49 -10.33 6.44
N ASP A 93 -2.07 -11.28 7.18
CA ASP A 93 -1.36 -12.33 7.91
C ASP A 93 -1.30 -13.64 7.11
N VAL A 94 -0.52 -14.60 7.59
CA VAL A 94 -0.41 -15.91 6.94
C VAL A 94 -0.41 -17.04 7.96
N LEU A 95 -1.05 -18.16 7.61
CA LEU A 95 -0.88 -19.41 8.35
C LEU A 95 0.50 -20.01 8.05
N VAL A 96 1.17 -20.55 9.07
CA VAL A 96 2.40 -21.29 8.85
C VAL A 96 2.10 -22.65 8.21
N PRO A 97 3.03 -23.26 7.44
CA PRO A 97 2.86 -24.61 6.92
C PRO A 97 2.53 -25.62 8.03
N GLY A 98 1.51 -26.46 7.80
CA GLY A 98 1.07 -27.47 8.75
C GLY A 98 0.27 -26.95 9.94
N ALA A 99 -0.18 -25.69 9.95
CA ALA A 99 -0.96 -25.11 11.05
C ALA A 99 -2.26 -25.86 11.33
N LEU A 100 -3.05 -26.16 10.29
CA LEU A 100 -4.33 -26.85 10.44
C LEU A 100 -4.15 -28.31 10.90
N ALA A 101 -3.15 -29.01 10.40
CA ALA A 101 -2.80 -30.35 10.87
C ALA A 101 -2.39 -30.38 12.35
N ALA A 102 -1.64 -29.36 12.78
CA ALA A 102 -1.24 -29.22 14.18
C ALA A 102 -2.41 -28.93 15.12
N LEU A 103 -3.38 -28.14 14.66
CA LEU A 103 -4.64 -27.90 15.40
C LEU A 103 -5.47 -29.18 15.52
N ASP A 104 -5.66 -29.90 14.43
CA ASP A 104 -6.45 -31.13 14.44
C ASP A 104 -5.82 -32.19 15.33
N ALA A 105 -4.51 -32.41 15.23
CA ALA A 105 -3.78 -33.30 16.13
C ALA A 105 -3.96 -32.90 17.59
N ARG A 106 -3.90 -31.60 17.90
CA ARG A 106 -4.09 -31.11 19.27
C ARG A 106 -5.51 -31.34 19.78
N LEU A 107 -6.51 -31.13 18.94
CA LEU A 107 -7.92 -31.43 19.25
C LEU A 107 -8.19 -32.93 19.41
N ALA A 108 -7.46 -33.78 18.69
CA ALA A 108 -7.54 -35.25 18.87
C ALA A 108 -6.96 -35.67 20.24
N GLU A 109 -5.86 -35.05 20.70
CA GLU A 109 -5.25 -35.30 21.99
C GLU A 109 -6.11 -34.86 23.19
N THR A 110 -6.77 -33.68 23.06
CA THR A 110 -7.48 -33.05 24.19
C THR A 110 -8.97 -33.38 24.22
N GLY A 111 -9.49 -33.95 23.13
CA GLY A 111 -10.91 -34.00 22.86
C GLY A 111 -11.48 -32.62 22.51
N PRO A 112 -12.78 -32.52 22.26
CA PRO A 112 -13.42 -31.25 21.92
C PRO A 112 -13.32 -30.26 23.08
N VAL A 113 -12.93 -29.03 22.73
CA VAL A 113 -12.82 -27.89 23.66
C VAL A 113 -13.58 -26.70 23.08
N ASP A 114 -14.01 -25.78 23.94
CA ASP A 114 -14.74 -24.56 23.53
C ASP A 114 -13.81 -23.57 22.84
N VAL A 115 -12.60 -23.42 23.41
CA VAL A 115 -11.56 -22.50 22.91
C VAL A 115 -10.22 -23.20 22.94
N LEU A 116 -9.46 -23.09 21.85
CA LEU A 116 -8.08 -23.56 21.74
C LEU A 116 -7.15 -22.36 21.42
N PRO A 117 -6.70 -21.59 22.43
CA PRO A 117 -5.67 -20.57 22.23
C PRO A 117 -4.38 -21.14 21.65
N CYS A 118 -3.77 -20.37 20.72
CA CYS A 118 -2.62 -20.80 19.96
C CYS A 118 -1.52 -19.73 19.98
N GLU A 119 -0.28 -20.15 19.81
CA GLU A 119 0.85 -19.25 19.67
C GLU A 119 0.87 -18.61 18.27
N HIS A 120 1.39 -17.40 18.20
CA HIS A 120 1.67 -16.72 16.96
C HIS A 120 3.01 -16.00 16.99
N GLU A 121 3.59 -15.83 15.82
CA GLU A 121 4.76 -14.97 15.63
C GLU A 121 4.31 -13.58 15.19
N ARG A 122 4.76 -12.56 15.91
CA ARG A 122 4.67 -11.18 15.45
C ARG A 122 5.94 -10.83 14.70
N VAL A 123 5.83 -10.78 13.37
CA VAL A 123 6.94 -10.42 12.48
C VAL A 123 7.00 -8.89 12.39
N PRO A 124 8.14 -8.27 12.67
CA PRO A 124 8.31 -6.83 12.46
C PRO A 124 8.01 -6.47 11.01
N TRP A 125 7.48 -5.27 10.77
CA TRP A 125 7.26 -4.77 9.42
C TRP A 125 8.58 -4.52 8.67
N TRP A 126 9.64 -4.39 9.41
CA TRP A 126 11.02 -4.19 8.99
C TRP A 126 11.97 -4.86 10.00
N GLU A 127 13.26 -4.82 9.81
CA GLU A 127 14.31 -5.41 10.63
C GLU A 127 13.94 -5.75 12.09
N GLY A 128 14.30 -6.90 12.56
CA GLY A 128 14.08 -7.38 13.92
C GLY A 128 13.67 -8.85 13.96
N GLU A 129 13.95 -9.48 15.08
CA GLU A 129 13.56 -10.86 15.31
C GLU A 129 12.05 -10.99 15.53
N PRO A 130 11.40 -12.03 14.97
CA PRO A 130 10.03 -12.37 15.29
C PRO A 130 9.85 -12.57 16.80
N THR A 131 8.76 -12.06 17.36
CA THR A 131 8.43 -12.23 18.77
C THR A 131 7.21 -13.11 18.95
N ARG A 132 7.12 -13.81 20.09
CA ARG A 132 5.99 -14.67 20.46
C ARG A 132 5.25 -14.07 21.66
N PRO A 133 4.31 -13.16 21.44
CA PRO A 133 3.74 -12.34 22.52
C PRO A 133 2.79 -13.11 23.44
N VAL A 134 2.25 -14.25 23.02
CA VAL A 134 1.37 -15.07 23.86
C VAL A 134 2.09 -16.25 24.53
N ALA A 135 3.33 -16.56 24.16
CA ALA A 135 4.12 -17.64 24.81
C ALA A 135 4.08 -17.58 26.34
N PRO A 136 4.31 -16.41 26.98
CA PRO A 136 4.27 -16.31 28.45
C PRO A 136 2.89 -16.64 29.05
N LEU A 137 1.80 -16.48 28.31
CA LEU A 137 0.46 -16.84 28.76
C LEU A 137 0.20 -18.35 28.64
N LEU A 138 0.78 -18.98 27.61
CA LEU A 138 0.54 -20.39 27.29
C LEU A 138 1.50 -21.35 28.04
N GLU A 139 2.71 -20.89 28.40
CA GLU A 139 3.73 -21.72 29.03
C GLU A 139 3.29 -22.33 30.34
N HIS A 140 2.53 -21.61 31.18
CA HIS A 140 2.11 -21.99 32.49
C HIS A 140 0.68 -22.55 32.53
N THR A 141 0.21 -23.14 31.42
CA THR A 141 -1.10 -23.77 31.34
C THR A 141 -1.01 -25.30 31.49
N PRO A 142 -2.09 -25.98 31.95
CA PRO A 142 -2.14 -27.44 31.96
C PRO A 142 -1.91 -28.08 30.59
N GLY A 143 -1.35 -29.28 30.57
CA GLY A 143 -1.03 -29.99 29.32
C GLY A 143 -2.22 -30.54 28.57
N GLY A 144 -3.32 -30.90 29.22
CA GLY A 144 -4.56 -31.39 28.63
C GLY A 144 -5.64 -30.33 28.51
N ALA A 145 -6.91 -30.75 28.36
CA ALA A 145 -8.05 -29.83 28.49
C ALA A 145 -8.29 -29.47 29.98
N PHE A 146 -8.65 -28.22 30.23
CA PHE A 146 -8.87 -27.71 31.58
C PHE A 146 -9.96 -26.63 31.61
N ALA A 147 -10.53 -26.40 32.80
CA ALA A 147 -11.43 -25.28 33.02
C ALA A 147 -10.62 -23.96 33.11
N PRO A 148 -11.13 -22.83 32.51
CA PRO A 148 -10.42 -21.52 32.49
C PRO A 148 -9.98 -21.04 33.87
N ALA A 149 -10.67 -21.43 34.94
CA ALA A 149 -10.29 -21.11 36.31
C ALA A 149 -8.88 -21.59 36.71
N ARG A 150 -8.34 -22.62 36.04
CA ARG A 150 -6.99 -23.16 36.28
C ARG A 150 -5.88 -22.37 35.58
N ALA A 151 -6.27 -21.40 34.68
CA ALA A 151 -5.35 -20.56 33.94
C ALA A 151 -5.94 -19.15 33.78
N PRO A 152 -6.16 -18.39 34.86
CA PRO A 152 -6.84 -17.09 34.84
C PRO A 152 -6.13 -16.04 33.98
N GLN A 153 -4.82 -16.21 33.70
CA GLN A 153 -4.04 -15.36 32.81
C GLN A 153 -4.54 -15.41 31.35
N LEU A 154 -5.29 -16.42 30.96
CA LEU A 154 -5.86 -16.51 29.59
C LEU A 154 -7.06 -15.59 29.38
N THR A 155 -7.78 -15.23 30.44
CA THR A 155 -8.98 -14.39 30.34
C THR A 155 -8.67 -12.92 30.03
N GLY A 156 -7.40 -12.58 29.79
CA GLY A 156 -6.95 -11.22 29.58
C GLY A 156 -7.02 -10.72 28.14
N VAL A 157 -6.94 -9.40 28.01
CA VAL A 157 -7.01 -8.58 26.80
C VAL A 157 -5.92 -8.90 25.75
N ARG A 158 -5.00 -9.81 26.04
CA ARG A 158 -3.82 -10.06 25.18
C ARG A 158 -4.00 -11.14 24.13
N LEU A 159 -5.14 -11.83 24.13
CA LEU A 159 -5.43 -12.86 23.15
C LEU A 159 -6.24 -12.23 21.99
N PRO A 160 -5.66 -12.08 20.79
CA PRO A 160 -6.44 -11.67 19.61
C PRO A 160 -7.37 -12.81 19.17
N ALA A 161 -8.51 -12.47 18.58
CA ALA A 161 -9.48 -13.47 18.12
C ALA A 161 -8.89 -14.47 17.11
N TRP A 162 -7.95 -14.01 16.28
CA TRP A 162 -7.24 -14.83 15.29
C TRP A 162 -6.11 -15.72 15.88
N SER A 163 -5.84 -15.61 17.17
CA SER A 163 -4.86 -16.46 17.87
C SER A 163 -5.52 -17.60 18.65
N ALA A 164 -6.70 -18.03 18.23
CA ALA A 164 -7.40 -19.17 18.80
C ALA A 164 -8.33 -19.85 17.78
N ALA A 165 -8.61 -21.16 17.98
CA ALA A 165 -9.73 -21.84 17.37
C ALA A 165 -10.91 -21.84 18.34
N TRP A 166 -12.11 -21.57 17.81
CA TRP A 166 -13.35 -21.39 18.56
C TRP A 166 -14.36 -22.46 18.12
N ARG A 167 -14.89 -23.27 19.04
CA ARG A 167 -15.92 -24.26 18.70
C ARG A 167 -17.19 -23.55 18.24
N ARG A 168 -17.63 -23.80 17.02
CA ARG A 168 -18.74 -23.07 16.40
C ARG A 168 -20.02 -23.17 17.23
N ASP A 169 -20.38 -24.39 17.70
CA ASP A 169 -21.60 -24.61 18.50
C ASP A 169 -21.54 -23.80 19.81
N PHE A 170 -20.38 -23.75 20.48
CA PHE A 170 -20.17 -22.90 21.65
C PHE A 170 -20.40 -21.41 21.33
N VAL A 171 -19.88 -20.94 20.19
CA VAL A 171 -20.08 -19.56 19.75
C VAL A 171 -21.56 -19.26 19.51
N THR A 172 -22.27 -20.19 18.90
CA THR A 172 -23.70 -20.07 18.59
C THR A 172 -24.56 -20.16 19.86
N GLU A 173 -24.30 -21.14 20.73
CA GLU A 173 -25.03 -21.38 21.98
C GLU A 173 -24.98 -20.19 22.94
N HIS A 174 -23.81 -19.52 22.97
CA HIS A 174 -23.63 -18.34 23.81
C HIS A 174 -23.84 -17.01 23.10
N GLU A 175 -24.38 -17.02 21.89
CA GLU A 175 -24.67 -15.84 21.08
C GLU A 175 -23.47 -14.87 21.01
N LEU A 176 -22.25 -15.42 20.87
CA LEU A 176 -21.06 -14.63 20.80
C LEU A 176 -20.97 -13.90 19.43
N ALA A 177 -20.93 -12.58 19.49
CA ALA A 177 -20.76 -11.72 18.33
C ALA A 177 -19.74 -10.64 18.62
N PHE A 178 -18.99 -10.22 17.61
CA PHE A 178 -18.13 -9.03 17.73
C PHE A 178 -19.02 -7.82 17.84
N PRO A 179 -18.89 -7.03 18.91
CA PRO A 179 -19.67 -5.81 19.07
C PRO A 179 -19.22 -4.73 18.06
N PRO A 180 -20.05 -3.73 17.77
CA PRO A 180 -19.65 -2.62 16.91
C PRO A 180 -18.50 -1.81 17.51
N GLY A 181 -17.79 -1.07 16.65
CA GLY A 181 -16.69 -0.20 17.05
C GLY A 181 -15.32 -0.87 16.93
N TRP A 182 -14.36 -0.33 17.66
CA TRP A 182 -12.97 -0.75 17.66
C TRP A 182 -12.63 -1.58 18.91
N PHE A 183 -11.47 -2.23 18.93
CA PHE A 183 -11.00 -3.09 20.03
C PHE A 183 -11.94 -4.27 20.33
N THR A 184 -12.68 -4.73 19.34
CA THR A 184 -13.73 -5.74 19.50
C THR A 184 -13.23 -7.09 19.97
N ASP A 185 -11.93 -7.39 19.74
CA ASP A 185 -11.27 -8.60 20.29
C ASP A 185 -11.29 -8.62 21.83
N VAL A 186 -11.29 -7.46 22.48
CA VAL A 186 -11.35 -7.38 23.96
C VAL A 186 -12.65 -7.99 24.45
N ALA A 187 -13.78 -7.56 23.89
CA ALA A 187 -15.08 -8.09 24.29
C ALA A 187 -15.29 -9.53 23.81
N TRP A 188 -14.93 -9.86 22.57
CA TRP A 188 -15.07 -11.22 22.04
C TRP A 188 -14.31 -12.23 22.88
N CYS A 189 -12.98 -12.06 22.99
CA CYS A 189 -12.13 -13.02 23.71
C CYS A 189 -12.44 -13.05 25.20
N GLY A 190 -12.68 -11.89 25.82
CA GLY A 190 -13.03 -11.81 27.23
C GLY A 190 -14.31 -12.57 27.55
N ARG A 191 -15.40 -12.30 26.84
CA ARG A 191 -16.70 -12.95 27.02
C ARG A 191 -16.63 -14.46 26.74
N ALA A 192 -15.98 -14.85 25.63
CA ALA A 192 -15.84 -16.27 25.29
C ALA A 192 -15.06 -17.05 26.36
N LEU A 193 -13.93 -16.53 26.85
CA LEU A 193 -13.12 -17.20 27.85
C LEU A 193 -13.78 -17.20 29.26
N LEU A 194 -14.66 -16.25 29.53
CA LEU A 194 -15.46 -16.24 30.75
C LEU A 194 -16.52 -17.35 30.78
N ARG A 195 -17.12 -17.63 29.60
CA ARG A 195 -18.18 -18.63 29.42
C ARG A 195 -17.65 -20.05 29.14
N ALA A 196 -16.44 -20.17 28.62
CA ALA A 196 -15.88 -21.46 28.27
C ALA A 196 -15.76 -22.38 29.49
N GLU A 197 -16.15 -23.65 29.31
CA GLU A 197 -16.00 -24.70 30.34
C GLU A 197 -14.75 -25.53 30.10
N ARG A 198 -14.37 -25.74 28.84
CA ARG A 198 -13.24 -26.56 28.43
C ARG A 198 -12.30 -25.79 27.51
N VAL A 199 -11.09 -25.56 27.94
CA VAL A 199 -10.02 -24.90 27.20
C VAL A 199 -8.81 -25.82 27.12
N ALA A 200 -8.12 -25.83 25.98
CA ALA A 200 -6.77 -26.37 25.86
C ALA A 200 -5.91 -25.35 25.14
N VAL A 201 -4.61 -25.51 25.16
CA VAL A 201 -3.71 -24.58 24.44
C VAL A 201 -2.82 -25.33 23.45
N SER A 202 -2.49 -24.67 22.33
CA SER A 202 -1.44 -25.08 21.43
C SER A 202 -0.26 -24.11 21.53
N ARG A 203 0.93 -24.63 21.90
CA ARG A 203 2.16 -23.83 21.98
C ARG A 203 2.88 -23.75 20.64
N ARG A 204 2.30 -24.32 19.59
CA ARG A 204 2.82 -24.21 18.22
C ARG A 204 2.40 -22.88 17.63
N VAL A 205 3.32 -22.24 16.91
CA VAL A 205 3.01 -21.07 16.09
C VAL A 205 2.09 -21.50 14.96
N LEU A 206 0.96 -20.85 14.82
CA LEU A 206 -0.02 -21.09 13.74
C LEU A 206 -0.09 -19.93 12.78
N VAL A 207 0.03 -18.68 13.26
CA VAL A 207 -0.13 -17.46 12.48
C VAL A 207 1.16 -16.65 12.55
N ARG A 208 1.60 -16.14 11.42
CA ARG A 208 2.56 -15.05 11.33
C ARG A 208 1.80 -13.74 11.16
N HIS A 209 1.68 -13.01 12.26
CA HIS A 209 1.10 -11.67 12.27
C HIS A 209 2.13 -10.64 11.83
N ARG A 210 1.86 -9.99 10.71
CA ARG A 210 2.72 -8.94 10.17
C ARG A 210 2.41 -7.61 10.83
N ALA A 211 3.33 -7.12 11.67
CA ALA A 211 3.17 -5.82 12.28
C ALA A 211 3.13 -4.73 11.20
N ARG A 212 2.04 -3.98 11.13
CA ARG A 212 1.95 -2.79 10.26
C ARG A 212 2.72 -1.64 10.91
N ARG A 213 3.52 -0.95 10.12
CA ARG A 213 4.14 0.29 10.57
C ARG A 213 3.13 1.42 10.67
N GLN A 214 2.29 1.52 9.65
CA GLN A 214 1.15 2.44 9.57
C GLN A 214 -0.11 1.67 9.22
N GLY A 215 -1.26 2.31 9.44
CA GLY A 215 -2.54 1.63 9.23
C GLY A 215 -2.85 0.58 10.29
N ASP A 216 -2.01 0.42 11.33
CA ASP A 216 -2.46 -0.23 12.56
C ASP A 216 -3.50 0.69 13.20
N ARG A 217 -4.75 0.42 12.83
CA ARG A 217 -5.92 1.24 13.21
C ARG A 217 -6.00 1.46 14.70
N LEU A 218 -5.51 0.50 15.50
CA LEU A 218 -5.46 0.59 16.96
C LEU A 218 -4.40 1.59 17.47
N ARG A 219 -3.51 2.08 16.59
CA ARG A 219 -2.47 3.08 16.92
C ARG A 219 -2.75 4.46 16.34
N LEU A 220 -3.67 4.58 15.39
CA LEU A 220 -4.04 5.88 14.83
C LEU A 220 -4.61 6.80 15.92
N PRO A 221 -4.32 8.11 15.86
CA PRO A 221 -4.98 9.09 16.73
C PRO A 221 -6.47 9.19 16.42
N GLY A 222 -7.32 9.27 17.42
CA GLY A 222 -8.75 9.49 17.18
C GLY A 222 -9.68 9.15 18.35
N ALA A 223 -10.94 9.53 18.19
CA ALA A 223 -12.01 9.28 19.17
C ALA A 223 -12.34 7.78 19.33
N HIS A 224 -12.01 6.95 18.33
CA HIS A 224 -12.24 5.51 18.37
C HIS A 224 -11.55 4.79 19.56
N HIS A 225 -10.55 5.41 20.19
CA HIS A 225 -9.96 4.88 21.41
C HIS A 225 -10.93 4.87 22.61
N HIS A 226 -12.03 5.65 22.56
CA HIS A 226 -13.08 5.57 23.57
C HIS A 226 -13.79 4.22 23.56
N ASP A 227 -13.86 3.55 22.40
CA ASP A 227 -14.47 2.23 22.27
C ASP A 227 -13.77 1.17 23.14
N LEU A 228 -12.49 1.38 23.45
CA LEU A 228 -11.78 0.49 24.40
C LEU A 228 -12.49 0.46 25.78
N LEU A 229 -13.06 1.57 26.21
CA LEU A 229 -13.80 1.63 27.48
C LEU A 229 -15.12 0.86 27.37
N ASP A 230 -15.84 1.01 26.24
CA ASP A 230 -17.09 0.31 25.99
C ASP A 230 -16.87 -1.22 25.91
N GLN A 231 -15.78 -1.65 25.23
CA GLN A 231 -15.44 -3.07 25.19
C GLN A 231 -15.00 -3.60 26.55
N THR A 232 -14.29 -2.80 27.33
CA THR A 232 -13.87 -3.15 28.70
C THR A 232 -15.08 -3.31 29.62
N GLU A 233 -16.03 -2.39 29.55
CA GLU A 233 -17.28 -2.43 30.29
C GLU A 233 -18.07 -3.71 30.02
N ARG A 234 -18.25 -4.08 28.76
CA ARG A 234 -18.91 -5.34 28.36
C ARG A 234 -18.33 -6.58 29.00
N VAL A 235 -17.00 -6.64 29.12
CA VAL A 235 -16.31 -7.79 29.77
C VAL A 235 -16.52 -7.75 31.28
N LEU A 236 -16.50 -6.56 31.89
CA LEU A 236 -16.69 -6.42 33.32
C LEU A 236 -18.13 -6.71 33.73
N ASP A 237 -19.12 -6.28 32.95
CA ASP A 237 -20.53 -6.59 33.13
C ASP A 237 -20.78 -8.10 33.03
N GLU A 238 -20.19 -8.75 32.00
CA GLU A 238 -20.25 -10.19 31.84
C GLU A 238 -19.68 -10.93 33.08
N ALA A 239 -18.50 -10.48 33.53
CA ALA A 239 -17.85 -11.06 34.72
C ALA A 239 -18.68 -10.86 35.99
N ALA A 240 -19.33 -9.71 36.14
CA ALA A 240 -20.21 -9.44 37.25
C ALA A 240 -21.49 -10.32 37.21
N GLY A 241 -22.10 -10.43 36.02
CA GLY A 241 -23.29 -11.26 35.78
C GLY A 241 -23.04 -12.76 36.09
N LEU A 242 -21.82 -13.23 35.81
CA LEU A 242 -21.37 -14.60 36.12
C LEU A 242 -20.94 -14.80 37.58
N GLY A 243 -20.92 -13.77 38.40
CA GLY A 243 -20.53 -13.85 39.81
C GLY A 243 -19.08 -14.33 40.04
N LEU A 244 -18.13 -13.85 39.21
CA LEU A 244 -16.75 -14.32 39.29
C LEU A 244 -16.12 -14.12 40.67
N PRO A 245 -15.44 -15.14 41.22
CA PRO A 245 -14.75 -15.00 42.50
C PRO A 245 -13.55 -14.03 42.42
N ALA A 246 -13.16 -13.44 43.53
CA ALA A 246 -12.12 -12.41 43.61
C ALA A 246 -10.78 -12.83 42.98
N GLU A 247 -10.41 -14.10 43.10
CA GLU A 247 -9.18 -14.69 42.56
C GLU A 247 -9.14 -14.62 41.00
N ARG A 248 -10.29 -14.56 40.35
CA ARG A 248 -10.42 -14.44 38.89
C ARG A 248 -10.72 -13.01 38.44
N SER A 249 -11.61 -12.30 39.14
CA SER A 249 -12.00 -10.93 38.79
C SER A 249 -10.86 -9.93 38.98
N GLY A 250 -9.99 -10.12 39.99
CA GLY A 250 -8.83 -9.23 40.22
C GLY A 250 -7.82 -9.20 39.06
N PRO A 251 -7.27 -10.32 38.63
CA PRO A 251 -6.35 -10.40 37.47
C PRO A 251 -6.99 -9.91 36.16
N LEU A 252 -8.25 -10.23 35.90
CA LEU A 252 -8.99 -9.73 34.74
C LEU A 252 -9.08 -8.19 34.74
N PHE A 253 -9.49 -7.62 35.87
CA PHE A 253 -9.59 -6.18 36.07
C PHE A 253 -8.24 -5.48 35.87
N GLU A 254 -7.16 -6.02 36.43
CA GLU A 254 -5.81 -5.48 36.28
C GLU A 254 -5.39 -5.44 34.80
N GLN A 255 -5.61 -6.52 34.07
CA GLN A 255 -5.22 -6.61 32.65
C GLN A 255 -6.03 -5.66 31.77
N LEU A 256 -7.34 -5.55 31.97
CA LEU A 256 -8.21 -4.62 31.25
C LEU A 256 -7.75 -3.17 31.49
N PHE A 257 -7.54 -2.80 32.75
CA PHE A 257 -7.11 -1.45 33.07
C PHE A 257 -5.66 -1.15 32.72
N ALA A 258 -4.79 -2.14 32.60
CA ALA A 258 -3.46 -1.93 32.03
C ALA A 258 -3.53 -1.45 30.58
N ALA A 259 -4.45 -1.98 29.77
CA ALA A 259 -4.69 -1.51 28.39
C ALA A 259 -5.29 -0.11 28.35
N VAL A 260 -6.27 0.17 29.21
CA VAL A 260 -6.90 1.50 29.35
C VAL A 260 -5.85 2.55 29.76
N LEU A 261 -5.04 2.28 30.79
CA LEU A 261 -3.99 3.18 31.27
C LEU A 261 -2.91 3.41 30.22
N LYS A 262 -2.52 2.38 29.46
CA LYS A 262 -1.58 2.51 28.33
C LYS A 262 -2.13 3.44 27.26
N THR A 263 -3.43 3.40 27.00
CA THR A 263 -4.09 4.31 26.05
C THR A 263 -4.16 5.73 26.59
N ALA A 264 -4.59 5.94 27.83
CA ALA A 264 -4.64 7.23 28.51
C ALA A 264 -3.26 7.92 28.59
N ALA A 265 -2.21 7.14 28.82
CA ALA A 265 -0.84 7.65 28.92
C ALA A 265 -0.21 7.98 27.56
N HIS A 266 -0.76 7.45 26.44
CA HIS A 266 -0.17 7.63 25.12
C HIS A 266 -0.44 9.03 24.58
N PRO A 267 0.63 9.77 24.18
CA PRO A 267 0.51 11.19 23.85
C PRO A 267 -0.31 11.54 22.62
N ARG A 268 -0.40 10.63 21.68
CA ARG A 268 -0.98 10.90 20.35
C ARG A 268 -2.28 10.15 20.08
N ARG A 269 -2.70 9.21 20.95
CA ARG A 269 -3.91 8.41 20.70
C ARG A 269 -5.18 9.24 20.81
N LEU A 270 -5.23 10.16 21.77
CA LEU A 270 -6.38 11.00 22.08
C LEU A 270 -6.00 12.47 21.84
N PRO A 271 -5.97 12.97 20.60
CA PRO A 271 -5.49 14.34 20.29
C PRO A 271 -6.34 15.43 20.97
N SER A 272 -7.63 15.18 21.14
CA SER A 272 -8.55 16.00 21.92
C SER A 272 -9.47 15.05 22.70
N GLY A 273 -9.41 15.02 23.99
CA GLY A 273 -10.31 14.13 24.75
C GLY A 273 -9.64 13.29 25.84
N HIS A 274 -8.36 13.52 26.13
CA HIS A 274 -7.67 12.82 27.21
C HIS A 274 -8.38 12.96 28.57
N ARG A 275 -8.90 14.15 28.87
CA ARG A 275 -9.64 14.41 30.12
C ARG A 275 -10.94 13.61 30.15
N GLU A 276 -11.68 13.60 29.06
CA GLU A 276 -12.96 12.87 28.98
C GLU A 276 -12.73 11.36 29.03
N PHE A 277 -11.75 10.84 28.28
CA PHE A 277 -11.35 9.44 28.33
C PHE A 277 -10.99 9.03 29.76
N PHE A 278 -10.15 9.83 30.44
CA PHE A 278 -9.73 9.55 31.81
C PHE A 278 -10.89 9.60 32.79
N ARG A 279 -11.82 10.57 32.64
CA ARG A 279 -13.03 10.67 33.47
C ARG A 279 -13.91 9.43 33.34
N ARG A 280 -14.19 8.98 32.10
CA ARG A 280 -14.95 7.75 31.83
C ARG A 280 -14.22 6.52 32.38
N ALA A 281 -12.92 6.40 32.12
CA ALA A 281 -12.11 5.31 32.65
C ALA A 281 -12.10 5.27 34.19
N SER A 282 -12.07 6.43 34.84
CA SER A 282 -12.13 6.54 36.32
C SER A 282 -13.49 6.12 36.87
N ALA A 283 -14.58 6.48 36.21
CA ALA A 283 -15.93 6.05 36.60
C ALA A 283 -16.06 4.52 36.49
N LEU A 284 -15.64 3.96 35.33
CA LEU A 284 -15.66 2.53 35.06
C LEU A 284 -14.78 1.76 36.08
N TYR A 285 -13.58 2.29 36.37
CA TYR A 285 -12.67 1.71 37.37
C TYR A 285 -13.34 1.60 38.76
N ARG A 286 -13.99 2.66 39.22
CA ARG A 286 -14.64 2.66 40.54
C ARG A 286 -15.88 1.78 40.57
N GLY A 287 -16.67 1.77 39.49
CA GLY A 287 -17.91 0.97 39.42
C GLY A 287 -17.67 -0.54 39.44
N HIS A 288 -16.58 -0.99 38.83
CA HIS A 288 -16.31 -2.43 38.67
C HIS A 288 -15.10 -2.96 39.47
N ARG A 289 -14.51 -2.13 40.36
CA ARG A 289 -13.36 -2.55 41.10
C ARG A 289 -13.71 -3.72 42.05
N PRO A 290 -13.04 -4.90 41.89
CA PRO A 290 -13.33 -6.03 42.74
C PRO A 290 -12.99 -5.75 44.21
N ALA A 291 -13.77 -6.33 45.13
CA ALA A 291 -13.50 -6.26 46.57
C ALA A 291 -12.08 -6.83 46.84
N GLY A 292 -11.30 -6.11 47.64
CA GLY A 292 -9.95 -6.53 48.01
C GLY A 292 -8.90 -6.31 46.89
N PHE A 293 -9.24 -5.82 45.72
CA PHE A 293 -8.25 -5.55 44.64
C PHE A 293 -7.16 -4.58 45.11
N ARG A 294 -5.91 -4.99 44.99
CA ARG A 294 -4.72 -4.18 45.29
C ARG A 294 -3.99 -3.85 43.97
N PRO A 295 -3.79 -2.55 43.67
CA PRO A 295 -3.02 -2.17 42.52
C PRO A 295 -1.61 -2.76 42.49
N PRO A 296 -1.04 -3.10 41.33
CA PRO A 296 0.31 -3.61 41.21
C PRO A 296 1.36 -2.62 41.73
N GLY A 297 2.59 -3.06 41.92
CA GLY A 297 3.69 -2.21 42.33
C GLY A 297 4.17 -1.24 41.25
N GLY A 298 5.08 -0.36 41.63
CA GLY A 298 5.77 0.52 40.70
C GLY A 298 4.88 1.60 40.02
N SER A 299 5.29 2.02 38.84
CA SER A 299 4.66 3.13 38.15
C SER A 299 3.24 2.83 37.65
N LEU A 300 2.93 1.59 37.36
CA LEU A 300 1.58 1.18 36.97
C LEU A 300 0.62 1.32 38.17
N GLY A 301 1.04 0.91 39.35
CA GLY A 301 0.23 1.10 40.56
C GLY A 301 -0.04 2.56 40.93
N VAL A 302 0.92 3.46 40.64
CA VAL A 302 0.67 4.91 40.77
C VAL A 302 -0.45 5.35 39.81
N GLN A 303 -0.43 4.89 38.57
CA GLN A 303 -1.46 5.22 37.59
C GLN A 303 -2.83 4.67 38.02
N HIS A 304 -2.90 3.44 38.53
CA HIS A 304 -4.14 2.87 39.10
C HIS A 304 -4.69 3.72 40.24
N ARG A 305 -3.83 4.20 41.16
CA ARG A 305 -4.25 5.06 42.28
C ARG A 305 -4.79 6.42 41.81
N LEU A 306 -4.12 7.02 40.82
CA LEU A 306 -4.56 8.29 40.23
C LEU A 306 -5.90 8.12 39.48
N LEU A 307 -6.09 6.98 38.80
CA LEU A 307 -7.35 6.66 38.12
C LEU A 307 -8.48 6.45 39.13
N ALA A 308 -8.24 5.70 40.19
CA ALA A 308 -9.20 5.52 41.28
C ALA A 308 -9.60 6.82 41.96
N ALA A 309 -8.64 7.72 42.16
CA ALA A 309 -8.87 9.07 42.72
C ALA A 309 -9.52 10.08 41.74
N GLY A 310 -9.60 9.74 40.46
CA GLY A 310 -10.08 10.67 39.43
C GLY A 310 -9.15 11.85 39.17
N SER A 311 -7.88 11.76 39.56
CA SER A 311 -6.91 12.85 39.56
C SER A 311 -6.25 13.00 38.20
N TYR A 312 -6.97 13.56 37.22
CA TYR A 312 -6.46 13.74 35.85
C TYR A 312 -5.22 14.63 35.80
N GLU A 313 -5.18 15.74 36.53
CA GLU A 313 -4.04 16.68 36.47
C GLU A 313 -2.74 16.01 36.95
N ALA A 314 -2.79 15.24 38.04
CA ALA A 314 -1.63 14.51 38.51
C ALA A 314 -1.20 13.42 37.54
N PHE A 315 -2.16 12.76 36.87
CA PHE A 315 -1.87 11.77 35.83
C PHE A 315 -1.23 12.44 34.60
N ALA A 316 -1.75 13.58 34.15
CA ALA A 316 -1.21 14.35 33.05
C ALA A 316 0.22 14.86 33.36
N ALA A 317 0.45 15.38 34.56
CA ALA A 317 1.77 15.83 35.00
C ALA A 317 2.80 14.69 34.98
N LEU A 318 2.44 13.50 35.49
CA LEU A 318 3.29 12.31 35.46
C LEU A 318 3.62 11.88 34.02
N ARG A 319 2.61 11.90 33.15
CA ARG A 319 2.78 11.61 31.73
C ARG A 319 3.75 12.59 31.07
N ASP A 320 3.56 13.89 31.29
CA ASP A 320 4.33 14.96 30.62
C ASP A 320 5.77 15.06 31.16
N ALA A 321 6.00 14.79 32.43
CA ALA A 321 7.35 14.66 33.01
C ALA A 321 8.15 13.51 32.37
N ARG A 322 7.53 12.38 32.13
CA ARG A 322 8.17 11.26 31.42
C ARG A 322 8.52 11.60 29.97
N ARG A 323 7.66 12.39 29.31
CA ARG A 323 7.92 12.90 27.96
C ARG A 323 9.11 13.85 27.92
N ALA A 324 9.19 14.75 28.89
CA ALA A 324 10.31 15.71 28.97
C ALA A 324 11.64 15.00 29.14
N ALA A 325 11.70 13.99 30.00
CA ALA A 325 12.90 13.16 30.19
C ALA A 325 13.33 12.42 28.91
N GLY A 326 12.37 11.87 28.15
CA GLY A 326 12.66 11.20 26.87
C GLY A 326 13.13 12.15 25.76
N ARG A 327 12.66 13.39 25.75
CA ARG A 327 13.10 14.42 24.76
C ARG A 327 14.49 14.94 25.06
N ALA A 328 14.86 15.10 26.32
CA ALA A 328 16.19 15.55 26.72
C ALA A 328 17.29 14.58 26.27
N ALA A 329 17.02 13.28 26.29
CA ALA A 329 17.94 12.24 25.82
C ALA A 329 18.13 12.20 24.29
N ALA A 330 17.20 12.77 23.50
CA ALA A 330 17.21 12.72 22.03
C ALA A 330 17.82 13.97 21.35
N ALA A 331 18.23 14.98 22.11
CA ALA A 331 18.52 16.32 21.60
C ALA A 331 20.02 16.69 21.54
N LEU A 332 20.85 15.92 20.82
CA LEU A 332 22.23 16.33 20.49
C LEU A 332 22.36 16.72 19.01
N PRO A 333 22.86 17.93 18.67
CA PRO A 333 22.83 18.46 17.29
C PRO A 333 24.07 18.07 16.46
N ARG A 334 23.82 17.84 15.14
CA ARG A 334 24.84 17.65 14.10
C ARG A 334 25.05 18.93 13.27
N PRO A 335 26.32 19.34 12.94
CA PRO A 335 26.64 20.72 12.51
C PRO A 335 26.49 21.08 11.02
N ARG A 336 26.04 20.20 10.10
CA ARG A 336 25.91 20.55 8.67
C ARG A 336 24.51 21.07 8.32
N GLY A 337 24.45 22.27 7.67
CA GLY A 337 23.19 22.87 7.19
C GLY A 337 22.42 23.70 8.24
N LEU A 338 23.08 24.23 9.25
CA LEU A 338 22.43 24.96 10.36
C LEU A 338 21.64 26.20 9.87
N ARG A 339 22.15 26.98 8.92
CA ARG A 339 21.45 28.17 8.37
C ARG A 339 20.15 27.77 7.66
N THR A 340 20.19 26.75 6.82
CA THR A 340 19.02 26.24 6.10
C THR A 340 17.98 25.65 7.07
N ARG A 341 18.44 24.93 8.11
CA ARG A 341 17.54 24.36 9.14
C ARG A 341 16.87 25.45 9.97
N LEU A 342 17.61 26.51 10.33
CA LEU A 342 17.05 27.66 11.05
C LEU A 342 16.03 28.40 10.17
N HIS A 343 16.37 28.66 8.91
CA HIS A 343 15.46 29.29 7.96
C HIS A 343 14.17 28.45 7.81
N TYR A 344 14.31 27.17 7.52
CA TYR A 344 13.17 26.26 7.37
C TYR A 344 12.33 26.18 8.65
N GLY A 345 12.98 26.09 9.83
CA GLY A 345 12.31 26.10 11.13
C GLY A 345 11.52 27.39 11.40
N LEU A 346 11.99 28.52 10.93
CA LEU A 346 11.25 29.80 10.99
C LEU A 346 10.05 29.79 10.04
N GLN A 347 10.22 29.28 8.81
CA GLN A 347 9.13 29.18 7.85
C GLN A 347 8.02 28.21 8.30
N LEU A 348 8.37 27.14 8.99
CA LEU A 348 7.40 26.19 9.58
C LEU A 348 6.51 26.82 10.67
N ARG A 349 6.90 27.97 11.25
CA ARG A 349 6.08 28.70 12.23
C ARG A 349 5.05 29.64 11.58
N ARG A 350 5.23 29.96 10.29
CA ARG A 350 4.27 30.75 9.51
C ARG A 350 3.06 29.90 9.13
N PRO A 351 1.87 30.49 8.90
CA PRO A 351 0.71 29.75 8.44
C PRO A 351 0.99 29.09 7.09
N LEU A 352 0.27 27.99 6.81
CA LEU A 352 0.19 27.46 5.46
C LEU A 352 -0.44 28.50 4.53
N ASP A 353 -0.02 28.50 3.28
CA ASP A 353 -0.64 29.26 2.21
C ASP A 353 -1.70 28.36 1.55
N PRO A 354 -3.00 28.63 1.73
CA PRO A 354 -4.06 27.74 1.24
C PRO A 354 -4.10 27.63 -0.28
N ASN A 355 -3.52 28.60 -0.98
CA ASN A 355 -3.52 28.68 -2.43
C ASN A 355 -2.13 28.37 -3.04
N LEU A 356 -1.27 27.68 -2.33
CA LEU A 356 0.07 27.32 -2.82
C LEU A 356 0.19 25.80 -3.04
N ALA A 357 0.49 25.41 -4.27
CA ALA A 357 0.86 24.06 -4.67
C ALA A 357 2.33 23.99 -5.13
N VAL A 358 3.09 23.04 -4.59
CA VAL A 358 4.49 22.80 -4.94
C VAL A 358 4.61 21.48 -5.68
N TYR A 359 5.17 21.52 -6.87
CA TYR A 359 5.33 20.37 -7.77
C TYR A 359 6.81 20.00 -7.90
N CYS A 360 7.10 18.70 -8.03
CA CYS A 360 8.45 18.21 -8.31
C CYS A 360 8.40 16.90 -9.09
N ALA A 361 9.11 16.82 -10.20
CA ALA A 361 9.26 15.60 -10.98
C ALA A 361 10.70 15.06 -10.89
N TYR A 362 10.88 13.73 -10.75
CA TYR A 362 12.17 13.03 -10.82
C TYR A 362 13.30 13.71 -10.03
N TRP A 363 13.04 14.08 -8.75
CA TRP A 363 13.99 14.79 -7.87
C TRP A 363 14.46 16.15 -8.43
N GLY A 364 13.61 16.83 -9.23
CA GLY A 364 13.90 18.12 -9.82
C GLY A 364 14.50 18.07 -11.22
N ARG A 365 14.46 16.94 -11.91
CA ARG A 365 15.01 16.78 -13.26
C ARG A 365 14.07 17.32 -14.36
N GLY A 366 13.43 18.45 -14.09
CA GLY A 366 12.70 19.23 -15.07
C GLY A 366 11.18 19.22 -14.88
N TYR A 367 10.52 19.97 -15.77
CA TYR A 367 9.06 20.05 -15.87
C TYR A 367 8.55 18.86 -16.70
N ALA A 368 8.05 17.81 -16.07
CA ALA A 368 7.74 16.54 -16.74
C ALA A 368 6.71 15.68 -16.01
N CYS A 369 6.23 14.63 -16.67
CA CYS A 369 5.46 13.53 -16.13
C CYS A 369 4.13 13.97 -15.46
N ASN A 370 3.56 13.14 -14.59
CA ASN A 370 2.30 13.41 -13.91
C ASN A 370 2.25 14.77 -13.19
N PRO A 371 3.30 15.22 -12.46
CA PRO A 371 3.27 16.55 -11.84
C PRO A 371 3.12 17.70 -12.83
N ALA A 372 3.71 17.62 -14.02
CA ALA A 372 3.58 18.64 -15.05
C ALA A 372 2.17 18.65 -15.66
N ALA A 373 1.61 17.48 -15.96
CA ALA A 373 0.24 17.35 -16.48
C ALA A 373 -0.80 17.86 -15.47
N ILE A 374 -0.63 17.53 -14.18
CA ILE A 374 -1.50 18.05 -13.11
C ILE A 374 -1.38 19.56 -13.00
N HIS A 375 -0.15 20.10 -13.04
CA HIS A 375 0.08 21.56 -13.01
C HIS A 375 -0.58 22.27 -14.18
N ALA A 376 -0.44 21.75 -15.40
CA ALA A 376 -1.08 22.31 -16.59
C ALA A 376 -2.61 22.34 -16.41
N LYS A 377 -3.22 21.24 -15.99
CA LYS A 377 -4.67 21.15 -15.75
C LYS A 377 -5.13 22.02 -14.57
N ALA A 378 -4.30 22.19 -13.54
CA ALA A 378 -4.61 23.06 -12.41
C ALA A 378 -4.66 24.54 -12.82
N ARG A 379 -3.86 24.98 -13.78
CA ARG A 379 -3.94 26.34 -14.32
C ARG A 379 -5.27 26.61 -15.03
N GLU A 380 -5.91 25.58 -15.59
CA GLU A 380 -7.23 25.68 -16.24
C GLU A 380 -8.36 25.66 -15.21
N LEU A 381 -8.36 24.70 -14.30
CA LEU A 381 -9.50 24.41 -13.41
C LEU A 381 -9.42 25.11 -12.04
N ALA A 382 -8.22 25.40 -11.58
CA ALA A 382 -7.95 26.01 -10.26
C ALA A 382 -6.97 27.19 -10.36
N PRO A 383 -7.24 28.23 -11.19
CA PRO A 383 -6.30 29.33 -11.44
C PRO A 383 -5.98 30.16 -10.19
N HIS A 384 -6.80 30.08 -9.14
CA HIS A 384 -6.53 30.71 -7.85
C HIS A 384 -5.44 30.00 -7.04
N ILE A 385 -5.08 28.75 -7.40
CA ILE A 385 -4.00 28.00 -6.74
C ILE A 385 -2.71 28.26 -7.51
N ARG A 386 -1.80 28.96 -6.84
CA ARG A 386 -0.47 29.26 -7.37
C ARG A 386 0.38 28.00 -7.40
N GLY A 387 0.75 27.54 -8.60
CA GLY A 387 1.64 26.41 -8.81
C GLY A 387 3.10 26.83 -8.94
N VAL A 388 4.00 26.20 -8.16
CA VAL A 388 5.46 26.45 -8.25
C VAL A 388 6.17 25.12 -8.46
N PHE A 389 7.00 25.03 -9.50
CA PHE A 389 7.75 23.82 -9.81
C PHE A 389 9.15 23.85 -9.17
N LEU A 390 9.57 22.77 -8.52
CA LEU A 390 10.93 22.63 -7.98
C LEU A 390 11.81 21.89 -8.98
N VAL A 391 12.94 22.52 -9.37
CA VAL A 391 13.89 21.94 -10.33
C VAL A 391 15.34 22.08 -9.82
N GLU A 392 16.23 21.22 -10.29
CA GLU A 392 17.67 21.41 -10.13
C GLU A 392 18.12 22.62 -10.97
N ALA A 393 19.22 23.25 -10.60
CA ALA A 393 19.68 24.49 -11.21
C ALA A 393 19.98 24.36 -12.71
N ASP A 394 20.52 23.22 -13.13
CA ASP A 394 20.81 22.89 -14.53
C ASP A 394 19.55 22.51 -15.34
N GLN A 395 18.44 22.27 -14.67
CA GLN A 395 17.16 21.89 -15.29
C GLN A 395 16.17 23.08 -15.40
N ALA A 396 16.55 24.28 -14.97
CA ALA A 396 15.67 25.45 -15.05
C ALA A 396 15.18 25.76 -16.48
N HIS A 397 16.01 25.47 -17.48
CA HIS A 397 15.69 25.64 -18.90
C HIS A 397 14.55 24.73 -19.40
N THR A 398 14.16 23.71 -18.63
CA THR A 398 13.07 22.78 -18.99
C THR A 398 11.69 23.33 -18.63
N VAL A 399 11.65 24.35 -17.75
CA VAL A 399 10.39 24.93 -17.29
C VAL A 399 9.81 25.83 -18.39
N PRO A 400 8.55 25.64 -18.80
CA PRO A 400 7.92 26.48 -19.82
C PRO A 400 7.83 27.95 -19.40
N ASP A 401 7.82 28.85 -20.38
CA ASP A 401 7.61 30.27 -20.14
C ASP A 401 6.29 30.52 -19.38
N GLY A 402 6.35 31.42 -18.41
CA GLY A 402 5.19 31.76 -17.58
C GLY A 402 4.85 30.73 -16.49
N VAL A 403 5.66 29.70 -16.30
CA VAL A 403 5.58 28.79 -15.15
C VAL A 403 6.57 29.22 -14.07
N GLU A 404 6.05 29.45 -12.85
CA GLU A 404 6.90 29.78 -11.72
C GLU A 404 7.70 28.56 -11.24
N TYR A 405 8.99 28.75 -10.96
CA TYR A 405 9.84 27.69 -10.41
C TYR A 405 10.77 28.19 -9.31
N ALA A 406 11.34 27.24 -8.55
CA ALA A 406 12.39 27.49 -7.58
C ALA A 406 13.43 26.37 -7.67
N VAL A 407 14.71 26.76 -7.45
CA VAL A 407 15.83 25.83 -7.49
C VAL A 407 15.87 25.02 -6.18
N LEU A 408 15.94 23.70 -6.30
CA LEU A 408 16.06 22.79 -5.16
C LEU A 408 17.24 23.15 -4.24
N GLY A 409 17.04 23.00 -2.94
CA GLY A 409 18.06 23.36 -1.93
C GLY A 409 18.16 24.85 -1.62
N SER A 410 17.59 25.76 -2.43
CA SER A 410 17.55 27.19 -2.15
C SER A 410 16.68 27.54 -0.93
N HIS A 411 16.91 28.69 -0.31
CA HIS A 411 16.03 29.19 0.76
C HIS A 411 14.60 29.34 0.29
N ARG A 412 14.38 29.76 -0.97
CA ARG A 412 13.05 29.87 -1.57
C ARG A 412 12.36 28.52 -1.66
N ALA A 413 13.05 27.47 -2.11
CA ALA A 413 12.47 26.13 -2.16
C ALA A 413 12.06 25.61 -0.77
N TRP A 414 12.88 25.84 0.25
CA TRP A 414 12.57 25.47 1.63
C TRP A 414 11.41 26.28 2.22
N GLU A 415 11.30 27.59 1.89
CA GLU A 415 10.16 28.41 2.25
C GLU A 415 8.86 27.86 1.63
N LEU A 416 8.87 27.57 0.32
CA LEU A 416 7.74 27.00 -0.39
C LEU A 416 7.30 25.66 0.21
N LEU A 417 8.24 24.73 0.43
CA LEU A 417 7.97 23.43 1.05
C LEU A 417 7.44 23.53 2.50
N ALA A 418 7.79 24.59 3.22
CA ALA A 418 7.28 24.83 4.58
C ALA A 418 5.85 25.37 4.58
N ARG A 419 5.45 26.12 3.54
CA ARG A 419 4.22 26.89 3.53
C ARG A 419 3.15 26.34 2.58
N ALA A 420 3.52 25.44 1.65
CA ALA A 420 2.56 24.87 0.70
C ALA A 420 1.48 24.05 1.40
N THR A 421 0.24 24.28 0.97
CA THR A 421 -0.88 23.41 1.31
C THR A 421 -0.82 22.13 0.49
N TYR A 422 -0.45 22.21 -0.80
CA TYR A 422 -0.40 21.06 -1.67
C TYR A 422 1.05 20.73 -2.07
N LEU A 423 1.44 19.48 -1.88
CA LEU A 423 2.74 18.91 -2.25
C LEU A 423 2.49 17.79 -3.27
N VAL A 424 2.98 17.95 -4.49
CA VAL A 424 2.74 17.00 -5.59
C VAL A 424 4.07 16.53 -6.16
N ASN A 425 4.35 15.23 -6.10
CA ASN A 425 5.55 14.68 -6.72
C ASN A 425 5.38 13.25 -7.22
N ASN A 426 6.30 12.80 -8.08
CA ASN A 426 6.33 11.43 -8.61
C ASN A 426 7.51 10.60 -8.08
N ALA A 427 8.34 11.18 -7.23
CA ALA A 427 9.48 10.54 -6.57
C ALA A 427 9.45 10.87 -5.08
N ASN A 428 10.54 11.42 -4.50
CA ASN A 428 10.57 11.78 -3.09
C ASN A 428 11.04 13.23 -2.90
N PHE A 429 10.38 13.98 -2.01
CA PHE A 429 10.97 15.19 -1.44
C PHE A 429 12.08 14.85 -0.46
N ALA A 430 12.96 15.82 -0.17
CA ALA A 430 14.06 15.68 0.77
C ALA A 430 13.59 15.15 2.14
N GLU A 431 14.44 14.40 2.83
CA GLU A 431 14.13 13.81 4.14
C GLU A 431 13.70 14.83 5.20
N GLY A 432 14.27 16.03 5.15
CA GLY A 432 13.97 17.09 6.08
C GLY A 432 12.61 17.77 5.93
N VAL A 433 11.84 17.45 4.87
CA VAL A 433 10.52 18.04 4.65
C VAL A 433 9.53 17.51 5.68
N VAL A 434 8.88 18.43 6.39
CA VAL A 434 7.92 18.13 7.45
C VAL A 434 6.49 18.18 6.89
N LYS A 435 5.76 17.10 7.01
CA LYS A 435 4.31 17.07 6.72
C LYS A 435 3.59 17.83 7.83
N ARG A 436 2.96 18.94 7.49
CA ARG A 436 2.23 19.79 8.44
C ARG A 436 0.75 19.40 8.52
N PRO A 437 0.11 19.55 9.68
CA PRO A 437 -1.35 19.48 9.75
C PRO A 437 -1.99 20.48 8.79
N GLY A 438 -2.96 20.04 7.99
CA GLY A 438 -3.63 20.86 6.97
C GLY A 438 -2.92 20.93 5.62
N SER A 439 -1.69 20.37 5.47
CA SER A 439 -1.11 20.18 4.14
C SER A 439 -1.50 18.81 3.54
N VAL A 440 -1.57 18.75 2.23
CA VAL A 440 -1.93 17.57 1.43
C VAL A 440 -0.73 17.14 0.59
N HIS A 441 -0.36 15.86 0.63
CA HIS A 441 0.72 15.32 -0.19
C HIS A 441 0.19 14.24 -1.13
N LEU A 442 0.25 14.52 -2.41
CA LEU A 442 -0.05 13.58 -3.50
C LEU A 442 1.24 12.97 -4.06
N GLN A 443 1.39 11.66 -3.91
CA GLN A 443 2.37 10.87 -4.64
C GLN A 443 1.76 10.40 -5.95
N THR A 444 2.33 10.83 -7.09
CA THR A 444 1.74 10.51 -8.39
C THR A 444 2.33 9.27 -9.04
N GLN A 445 3.39 8.70 -8.47
CA GLN A 445 4.17 7.64 -9.12
C GLN A 445 4.64 8.06 -10.52
N HIS A 446 5.29 7.16 -11.26
CA HIS A 446 5.81 7.47 -12.61
C HIS A 446 5.85 6.28 -13.56
N GLY A 447 4.97 5.30 -13.35
CA GLY A 447 4.79 4.15 -14.23
C GLY A 447 4.21 2.95 -13.51
N THR A 448 3.54 2.08 -14.26
CA THR A 448 3.05 0.78 -13.78
C THR A 448 4.23 -0.11 -13.41
N PRO A 449 4.23 -0.74 -12.22
CA PRO A 449 5.37 -1.52 -11.74
C PRO A 449 5.44 -2.91 -12.39
N LEU A 450 6.44 -3.14 -13.23
CA LEU A 450 6.91 -4.48 -13.57
C LEU A 450 7.95 -4.95 -12.57
N LYS A 451 8.88 -4.07 -12.19
CA LYS A 451 9.98 -4.34 -11.25
C LYS A 451 9.49 -4.33 -9.82
N THR A 452 10.10 -5.15 -8.98
CA THR A 452 9.92 -5.07 -7.53
C THR A 452 10.30 -3.69 -7.01
N MET A 453 9.45 -3.08 -6.19
CA MET A 453 9.58 -1.72 -5.71
C MET A 453 9.47 -1.67 -4.17
N GLY A 454 9.88 -0.53 -3.60
CA GLY A 454 9.68 -0.24 -2.19
C GLY A 454 10.28 -1.31 -1.26
N VAL A 455 9.53 -1.71 -0.24
CA VAL A 455 10.00 -2.70 0.75
C VAL A 455 10.11 -4.12 0.18
N ASP A 456 9.44 -4.44 -0.92
CA ASP A 456 9.55 -5.74 -1.56
C ASP A 456 10.96 -5.99 -2.12
N GLN A 457 11.75 -4.92 -2.36
CA GLN A 457 13.15 -5.01 -2.78
C GLN A 457 14.07 -5.65 -1.72
N SER A 458 13.62 -5.74 -0.48
CA SER A 458 14.39 -6.37 0.61
C SER A 458 14.75 -7.83 0.35
N THR A 459 13.97 -8.52 -0.48
CA THR A 459 14.24 -9.92 -0.89
C THR A 459 15.31 -10.06 -1.98
N TYR A 460 15.77 -8.94 -2.55
CA TYR A 460 16.77 -8.89 -3.61
C TYR A 460 18.01 -8.11 -3.11
N PRO A 461 19.06 -8.79 -2.59
CA PRO A 461 20.17 -8.13 -1.88
C PRO A 461 20.89 -7.03 -2.67
N VAL A 462 21.08 -7.23 -3.97
CA VAL A 462 21.77 -6.24 -4.84
C VAL A 462 20.94 -4.96 -4.95
N VAL A 463 19.64 -5.08 -5.15
CA VAL A 463 18.72 -3.95 -5.26
C VAL A 463 18.51 -3.29 -3.91
N ALA A 464 18.39 -4.09 -2.85
CA ALA A 464 18.22 -3.60 -1.48
C ALA A 464 19.41 -2.71 -1.06
N ALA A 465 20.63 -3.09 -1.39
CA ALA A 465 21.84 -2.31 -1.11
C ALA A 465 21.81 -0.92 -1.79
N ALA A 466 21.28 -0.84 -3.01
CA ALA A 466 21.13 0.42 -3.75
C ALA A 466 19.99 1.30 -3.24
N THR A 467 18.95 0.72 -2.63
CA THR A 467 17.77 1.43 -2.14
C THR A 467 18.06 2.24 -0.85
N GLY A 468 19.10 1.91 -0.13
CA GLY A 468 19.48 2.53 1.14
C GLY A 468 18.54 2.12 2.28
N SER A 469 18.20 3.05 3.18
CA SER A 469 17.40 2.72 4.37
C SER A 469 15.91 2.65 4.06
N PHE A 470 15.31 1.48 4.16
CA PHE A 470 13.85 1.28 4.05
C PHE A 470 13.07 2.01 5.16
N THR A 471 13.67 2.17 6.35
CA THR A 471 13.09 3.01 7.41
C THR A 471 12.90 4.46 6.95
N LYS A 472 13.89 5.01 6.26
CA LYS A 472 13.80 6.36 5.68
C LYS A 472 12.82 6.41 4.52
N LEU A 473 12.79 5.38 3.67
CA LEU A 473 11.81 5.25 2.59
C LEU A 473 10.39 5.32 3.16
N LEU A 474 10.09 4.51 4.15
CA LEU A 474 8.77 4.49 4.78
C LEU A 474 8.47 5.78 5.54
N GLY A 475 9.49 6.46 6.12
CA GLY A 475 9.34 7.80 6.68
C GLY A 475 8.91 8.85 5.66
N ARG A 476 9.23 8.64 4.39
CA ARG A 476 8.73 9.47 3.28
C ARG A 476 7.31 9.10 2.88
N VAL A 477 6.99 7.80 2.84
CA VAL A 477 5.62 7.29 2.58
C VAL A 477 4.63 7.80 3.63
N ASP A 478 5.05 7.95 4.88
CA ASP A 478 4.23 8.47 5.98
C ASP A 478 3.69 9.89 5.75
N ARG A 479 4.23 10.61 4.77
CA ARG A 479 3.81 11.97 4.40
C ARG A 479 2.70 11.99 3.37
N TRP A 480 2.44 10.87 2.66
CA TRP A 480 1.44 10.81 1.61
C TRP A 480 0.02 10.79 2.20
N ASP A 481 -0.86 11.61 1.66
CA ASP A 481 -2.30 11.53 1.88
C ASP A 481 -2.97 10.75 0.75
N PHE A 482 -2.44 10.92 -0.48
CA PHE A 482 -2.92 10.27 -1.68
C PHE A 482 -1.78 9.61 -2.45
N ASN A 483 -2.07 8.48 -3.08
CA ASN A 483 -1.18 7.80 -4.00
C ASN A 483 -1.94 7.46 -5.29
N LEU A 484 -1.44 7.95 -6.44
CA LEU A 484 -2.07 7.76 -7.72
C LEU A 484 -1.79 6.38 -8.29
N SER A 485 -2.80 5.79 -8.92
CA SER A 485 -2.73 4.48 -9.55
C SER A 485 -3.39 4.49 -10.93
N SER A 486 -2.73 3.84 -11.91
CA SER A 486 -3.23 3.75 -13.29
C SER A 486 -4.04 2.48 -13.56
N ASN A 487 -3.99 1.51 -12.65
CA ASN A 487 -4.69 0.23 -12.79
C ASN A 487 -4.71 -0.55 -11.47
N PRO A 488 -5.58 -1.57 -11.33
CA PRO A 488 -5.68 -2.39 -10.11
C PRO A 488 -4.40 -3.17 -9.78
N HIS A 489 -3.57 -3.52 -10.79
CA HIS A 489 -2.28 -4.14 -10.54
C HIS A 489 -1.35 -3.18 -9.78
N SER A 490 -1.25 -1.93 -10.22
CA SER A 490 -0.46 -0.89 -9.57
C SER A 490 -0.95 -0.66 -8.13
N THR A 491 -2.26 -0.56 -7.91
CA THR A 491 -2.83 -0.39 -6.56
C THR A 491 -2.34 -1.47 -5.61
N ARG A 492 -2.48 -2.75 -5.99
CA ARG A 492 -2.04 -3.89 -5.17
C ARG A 492 -0.53 -3.88 -4.90
N VAL A 493 0.29 -3.54 -5.92
CA VAL A 493 1.74 -3.46 -5.75
C VAL A 493 2.11 -2.32 -4.81
N TRP A 494 1.49 -1.15 -4.95
CA TRP A 494 1.79 0.02 -4.10
C TRP A 494 1.39 -0.21 -2.65
N GLU A 495 0.25 -0.84 -2.36
CA GLU A 495 -0.14 -1.21 -1.00
C GLU A 495 0.92 -2.07 -0.30
N ARG A 496 1.50 -3.02 -1.04
CA ARG A 496 2.52 -3.93 -0.53
C ARG A 496 3.89 -3.26 -0.45
N ALA A 497 4.31 -2.58 -1.53
CA ALA A 497 5.64 -2.01 -1.68
C ALA A 497 5.86 -0.74 -0.84
N PHE A 498 4.83 0.05 -0.64
CA PHE A 498 4.84 1.30 0.11
C PHE A 498 3.72 1.33 1.17
N PRO A 499 3.76 0.44 2.17
CA PRO A 499 2.70 0.36 3.17
C PRO A 499 2.55 1.68 3.93
N GLY A 500 1.35 2.25 3.90
CA GLY A 500 1.01 3.53 4.50
C GLY A 500 -0.50 3.67 4.74
N SER A 501 -0.94 4.85 5.20
CA SER A 501 -2.36 5.16 5.48
C SER A 501 -2.99 6.09 4.44
N TYR A 502 -2.35 6.25 3.29
CA TYR A 502 -2.84 7.09 2.20
C TYR A 502 -4.03 6.46 1.46
N GLU A 503 -4.83 7.29 0.83
CA GLU A 503 -5.90 6.88 -0.09
C GLU A 503 -5.33 6.62 -1.49
N HIS A 504 -5.72 5.52 -2.12
CA HIS A 504 -5.42 5.26 -3.53
C HIS A 504 -6.41 6.02 -4.43
N LEU A 505 -5.87 6.77 -5.39
CA LEU A 505 -6.65 7.41 -6.44
C LEU A 505 -6.51 6.58 -7.72
N GLU A 506 -7.49 5.75 -8.02
CA GLU A 506 -7.54 4.91 -9.21
C GLU A 506 -8.07 5.71 -10.42
N TYR A 507 -7.34 6.77 -10.80
CA TYR A 507 -7.77 7.76 -11.79
C TYR A 507 -7.02 7.72 -13.12
N GLY A 508 -6.04 6.82 -13.27
CA GLY A 508 -5.12 6.85 -14.40
C GLY A 508 -3.90 7.77 -14.15
N TYR A 509 -2.97 7.79 -15.09
CA TYR A 509 -1.83 8.70 -15.03
C TYR A 509 -2.09 9.97 -15.84
N PRO A 510 -2.07 11.18 -15.23
CA PRO A 510 -2.29 12.46 -15.90
C PRO A 510 -1.46 12.67 -17.16
N ARG A 511 -0.22 12.19 -17.19
CA ARG A 511 0.65 12.27 -18.37
C ARG A 511 0.11 11.47 -19.57
N ASN A 512 -0.67 10.40 -19.31
CA ASN A 512 -1.22 9.55 -20.36
C ASN A 512 -2.48 10.14 -21.02
N ASP A 513 -3.04 11.22 -20.46
CA ASP A 513 -4.23 11.89 -21.05
C ASP A 513 -4.00 12.28 -22.51
N VAL A 514 -2.76 12.64 -22.86
CA VAL A 514 -2.38 13.03 -24.23
C VAL A 514 -2.56 11.89 -25.24
N TYR A 515 -2.48 10.63 -24.84
CA TYR A 515 -2.65 9.48 -25.74
C TYR A 515 -4.10 9.28 -26.21
N VAL A 516 -5.04 9.94 -25.56
CA VAL A 516 -6.46 9.94 -25.93
C VAL A 516 -6.88 11.29 -26.52
N THR A 517 -6.23 12.38 -26.10
CA THR A 517 -6.63 13.74 -26.48
C THR A 517 -5.87 14.32 -27.68
N ALA A 518 -4.68 13.78 -28.02
CA ALA A 518 -3.88 14.28 -29.14
C ALA A 518 -4.55 14.01 -30.48
N GLY A 519 -4.57 15.03 -31.34
CA GLY A 519 -5.04 14.96 -32.72
C GLY A 519 -3.94 14.60 -33.73
N ALA A 520 -4.33 14.51 -35.02
CA ALA A 520 -3.40 14.25 -36.11
C ALA A 520 -2.32 15.35 -36.24
N ASP A 521 -2.71 16.61 -36.05
CA ASP A 521 -1.80 17.75 -36.11
C ASP A 521 -0.73 17.70 -34.99
N ASP A 522 -1.10 17.22 -33.80
CA ASP A 522 -0.14 17.04 -32.70
C ASP A 522 0.90 16.00 -33.06
N VAL A 523 0.47 14.86 -33.60
CA VAL A 523 1.38 13.78 -34.03
C VAL A 523 2.31 14.28 -35.15
N ALA A 524 1.76 15.00 -36.15
CA ALA A 524 2.56 15.56 -37.26
C ALA A 524 3.59 16.57 -36.73
N ARG A 525 3.20 17.47 -35.84
CA ARG A 525 4.09 18.45 -35.20
C ARG A 525 5.25 17.77 -34.48
N VAL A 526 4.95 16.78 -33.63
CA VAL A 526 5.97 16.08 -32.86
C VAL A 526 6.94 15.31 -33.79
N ARG A 527 6.44 14.65 -34.84
CA ARG A 527 7.31 13.97 -35.81
C ARG A 527 8.25 14.96 -36.51
N ALA A 528 7.76 16.13 -36.88
CA ALA A 528 8.60 17.20 -37.49
C ALA A 528 9.65 17.71 -36.48
N GLU A 529 9.30 17.94 -35.22
CA GLU A 529 10.21 18.34 -34.13
C GLU A 529 11.33 17.33 -33.89
N LEU A 530 11.00 16.03 -33.96
CA LEU A 530 11.96 14.94 -33.80
C LEU A 530 12.79 14.66 -35.06
N GLY A 531 12.45 15.29 -36.21
CA GLY A 531 13.12 15.09 -37.47
C GLY A 531 12.81 13.73 -38.13
N VAL A 532 11.62 13.18 -37.91
CA VAL A 532 11.15 11.97 -38.55
C VAL A 532 10.74 12.30 -39.98
N PRO A 533 11.31 11.64 -41.02
CA PRO A 533 10.93 11.90 -42.39
C PRO A 533 9.46 11.55 -42.69
N GLU A 534 8.87 12.21 -43.69
CA GLU A 534 7.54 11.83 -44.14
C GLU A 534 7.54 10.45 -44.82
N GLY A 535 6.44 9.72 -44.67
CA GLY A 535 6.25 8.42 -45.33
C GLY A 535 7.00 7.23 -44.72
N VAL A 536 7.76 7.41 -43.62
CA VAL A 536 8.49 6.33 -42.98
C VAL A 536 7.77 5.85 -41.73
N ARG A 537 7.98 4.58 -41.37
CA ARG A 537 7.55 4.00 -40.08
C ARG A 537 8.61 4.30 -39.03
N ALA A 538 8.19 4.93 -37.94
CA ALA A 538 9.06 5.21 -36.81
C ALA A 538 8.90 4.12 -35.75
N VAL A 539 9.97 3.39 -35.44
CA VAL A 539 10.03 2.37 -34.39
C VAL A 539 10.76 2.96 -33.19
N LEU A 540 10.07 3.10 -32.06
CA LEU A 540 10.70 3.55 -30.82
C LEU A 540 11.45 2.38 -30.18
N TYR A 541 12.77 2.50 -30.01
CA TYR A 541 13.57 1.58 -29.23
C TYR A 541 13.90 2.20 -27.87
N ALA A 542 13.33 1.64 -26.79
CA ALA A 542 13.41 2.18 -25.43
C ALA A 542 13.84 1.10 -24.43
N PRO A 543 15.14 0.73 -24.37
CA PRO A 543 15.63 -0.31 -23.48
C PRO A 543 15.75 0.20 -22.02
N THR A 544 15.62 -0.75 -21.09
CA THR A 544 15.80 -0.49 -19.65
C THR A 544 17.29 -0.37 -19.31
N HIS A 545 17.60 0.53 -18.37
CA HIS A 545 18.93 0.61 -17.77
C HIS A 545 19.32 -0.70 -17.07
N ARG A 546 20.56 -1.15 -17.27
CA ARG A 546 21.17 -2.28 -16.57
C ARG A 546 22.13 -1.77 -15.50
N ASP A 547 21.85 -2.08 -14.23
CA ASP A 547 22.64 -1.61 -13.07
C ASP A 547 24.09 -2.12 -13.08
N HIS A 548 24.38 -3.18 -13.82
CA HIS A 548 25.71 -3.79 -13.92
C HIS A 548 26.56 -3.27 -15.10
N HIS A 549 26.01 -2.35 -15.92
CA HIS A 549 26.75 -1.70 -17.02
C HIS A 549 27.14 -0.27 -16.67
N THR A 550 28.38 0.10 -16.90
CA THR A 550 28.92 1.44 -16.63
C THR A 550 28.69 2.46 -17.75
N GLY A 551 28.06 2.08 -18.85
CA GLY A 551 27.72 2.92 -19.99
C GLY A 551 26.49 2.43 -20.70
N PHE A 552 25.96 3.21 -21.65
CA PHE A 552 24.92 2.73 -22.54
C PHE A 552 25.57 2.03 -23.74
N GLU A 553 25.34 0.73 -23.83
CA GLU A 553 25.56 -0.06 -25.03
C GLU A 553 24.20 -0.59 -25.44
N PRO A 554 23.68 -0.22 -26.64
CA PRO A 554 22.47 -0.85 -27.15
C PRO A 554 22.72 -2.36 -27.25
N GLY A 555 21.89 -3.17 -26.63
CA GLY A 555 21.92 -4.63 -26.76
C GLY A 555 21.50 -5.10 -28.18
N LEU A 556 21.33 -4.15 -29.11
CA LEU A 556 20.88 -4.34 -30.46
C LEU A 556 21.68 -3.43 -31.39
N ASP A 557 22.19 -3.98 -32.50
CA ASP A 557 22.72 -3.20 -33.62
C ASP A 557 21.52 -2.55 -34.35
N LEU A 558 21.35 -1.24 -34.14
CA LEU A 558 20.18 -0.50 -34.62
C LEU A 558 20.21 -0.27 -36.14
N GLU A 559 21.37 -0.09 -36.75
CA GLU A 559 21.49 0.05 -38.19
C GLU A 559 21.19 -1.28 -38.89
N ALA A 560 21.77 -2.38 -38.43
CA ALA A 560 21.45 -3.72 -38.92
C ALA A 560 19.96 -4.07 -38.73
N PHE A 561 19.36 -3.63 -37.62
CA PHE A 561 17.92 -3.81 -37.40
C PHE A 561 17.10 -3.02 -38.42
N CYS A 562 17.43 -1.73 -38.68
CA CYS A 562 16.75 -0.93 -39.70
C CYS A 562 16.83 -1.56 -41.11
N GLU A 563 18.01 -2.10 -41.48
CA GLU A 563 18.20 -2.79 -42.74
C GLU A 563 17.31 -4.03 -42.87
N ALA A 564 17.25 -4.80 -41.80
CA ALA A 564 16.48 -6.04 -41.74
C ALA A 564 14.94 -5.80 -41.61
N ALA A 565 14.51 -4.70 -41.02
CA ALA A 565 13.09 -4.39 -40.76
C ALA A 565 12.35 -3.80 -41.98
N GLY A 566 13.07 -3.22 -42.95
CA GLY A 566 12.50 -2.65 -44.17
C GLY A 566 13.12 -1.29 -44.54
N GLU A 567 13.05 -0.88 -45.83
CA GLU A 567 13.63 0.37 -46.32
C GLU A 567 12.90 1.63 -45.77
N ASP A 568 11.64 1.49 -45.40
CA ASP A 568 10.77 2.54 -44.88
C ASP A 568 10.82 2.68 -43.34
N VAL A 569 11.73 1.97 -42.63
CA VAL A 569 11.83 2.00 -41.19
C VAL A 569 12.94 2.94 -40.71
N VAL A 570 12.60 3.80 -39.73
CA VAL A 570 13.55 4.58 -38.93
C VAL A 570 13.41 4.20 -37.45
N VAL A 571 14.51 4.20 -36.69
CA VAL A 571 14.49 3.95 -35.27
C VAL A 571 14.63 5.25 -34.48
N LEU A 572 13.69 5.48 -33.57
CA LEU A 572 13.81 6.52 -32.54
C LEU A 572 14.47 5.88 -31.30
N LEU A 573 15.75 6.18 -31.10
CA LEU A 573 16.48 5.67 -29.95
C LEU A 573 16.20 6.56 -28.72
N ARG A 574 15.60 5.99 -27.66
CA ARG A 574 15.47 6.63 -26.37
C ARG A 574 16.17 5.82 -25.29
N ALA A 575 17.42 6.15 -25.02
CA ALA A 575 18.16 5.59 -23.92
C ALA A 575 17.66 6.13 -22.57
N HIS A 576 18.00 5.44 -21.46
CA HIS A 576 17.66 5.93 -20.13
C HIS A 576 18.38 7.25 -19.84
N TYR A 577 17.72 8.20 -19.19
CA TYR A 577 18.23 9.55 -18.89
C TYR A 577 19.56 9.60 -18.12
N PHE A 578 20.05 8.48 -17.53
CA PHE A 578 21.38 8.37 -16.95
C PHE A 578 22.50 8.42 -18.00
N TYR A 579 22.20 8.24 -19.28
CA TYR A 579 23.14 8.17 -20.37
C TYR A 579 23.19 9.44 -21.24
N ASP A 580 22.51 10.49 -20.84
CA ASP A 580 22.49 11.76 -21.56
C ASP A 580 23.90 12.41 -21.52
N ARG A 581 24.71 12.13 -22.52
CA ARG A 581 26.00 12.74 -22.79
C ARG A 581 26.07 13.18 -24.27
N GLY A 582 25.18 14.15 -24.62
CA GLY A 582 25.29 14.94 -25.84
C GLY A 582 25.49 14.17 -27.14
N GLY A 583 24.40 14.07 -27.94
CA GLY A 583 24.41 13.91 -29.38
C GLY A 583 25.34 12.88 -29.98
N ARG A 584 24.97 11.60 -29.96
CA ARG A 584 25.52 10.63 -30.94
C ARG A 584 24.83 10.90 -32.26
N GLY A 585 25.61 11.24 -33.27
CA GLY A 585 25.35 11.55 -34.66
C GLY A 585 23.92 11.54 -35.15
N ARG A 586 23.44 12.70 -35.60
CA ARG A 586 22.35 12.82 -36.57
C ARG A 586 22.88 12.34 -37.90
N GLY A 587 22.57 11.13 -38.29
CA GLY A 587 22.93 10.59 -39.59
C GLY A 587 22.42 9.16 -39.72
N GLY A 588 21.84 8.78 -40.86
CA GLY A 588 21.32 7.44 -41.07
C GLY A 588 19.84 7.29 -40.68
N ARG A 589 19.45 6.03 -40.43
CA ARG A 589 18.07 5.63 -40.14
C ARG A 589 17.81 5.56 -38.63
N VAL A 590 18.79 5.94 -37.77
CA VAL A 590 18.67 6.00 -36.31
C VAL A 590 18.66 7.46 -35.84
N ILE A 591 17.56 7.88 -35.21
CA ILE A 591 17.37 9.21 -34.65
C ILE A 591 17.44 9.13 -33.14
N ASP A 592 18.47 9.72 -32.55
CA ASP A 592 18.60 9.77 -31.08
C ASP A 592 17.67 10.84 -30.47
N VAL A 593 16.62 10.39 -29.78
CA VAL A 593 15.63 11.21 -29.10
C VAL A 593 15.79 11.18 -27.57
N THR A 594 16.93 10.70 -27.07
CA THR A 594 17.19 10.59 -25.61
C THR A 594 17.08 11.92 -24.89
N ALA A 595 17.55 13.01 -25.51
CA ALA A 595 17.48 14.37 -24.97
C ALA A 595 16.10 15.04 -25.10
N HIS A 596 15.13 14.42 -25.80
CA HIS A 596 13.79 15.00 -25.93
C HIS A 596 13.07 14.95 -24.58
N ARG A 597 12.43 16.06 -24.17
CA ARG A 597 11.91 16.26 -22.82
C ARG A 597 10.71 15.37 -22.50
N SER A 598 9.77 15.24 -23.44
CA SER A 598 8.52 14.51 -23.27
C SER A 598 8.67 13.08 -23.79
N SER A 599 8.52 12.09 -22.90
CA SER A 599 8.38 10.69 -23.32
C SER A 599 7.08 10.44 -24.04
N GLU A 600 6.06 11.21 -23.70
CA GLU A 600 4.72 11.15 -24.26
C GLU A 600 4.76 11.56 -25.74
N ASP A 601 5.48 12.64 -26.07
CA ASP A 601 5.66 13.08 -27.45
C ASP A 601 6.40 12.03 -28.29
N VAL A 602 7.48 11.47 -27.74
CA VAL A 602 8.23 10.41 -28.44
C VAL A 602 7.35 9.18 -28.71
N CYS A 603 6.49 8.81 -27.78
CA CYS A 603 5.51 7.74 -27.97
C CYS A 603 4.48 8.09 -29.05
N LEU A 604 3.97 9.33 -29.07
CA LEU A 604 3.02 9.81 -30.10
C LEU A 604 3.62 9.73 -31.52
N ALA A 605 4.92 10.03 -31.67
CA ALA A 605 5.60 10.01 -32.95
C ALA A 605 5.87 8.60 -33.51
N ALA A 606 5.87 7.57 -32.65
CA ALA A 606 6.25 6.21 -33.03
C ALA A 606 5.05 5.37 -33.51
N ASP A 607 5.24 4.57 -34.54
CA ASP A 607 4.24 3.62 -35.08
C ASP A 607 4.28 2.26 -34.39
N ALA A 608 5.44 1.90 -33.83
CA ALA A 608 5.64 0.68 -33.02
C ALA A 608 6.65 0.94 -31.90
N LEU A 609 6.58 0.14 -30.84
CA LEU A 609 7.53 0.14 -29.73
C LEU A 609 8.30 -1.19 -29.70
N VAL A 610 9.63 -1.09 -29.60
CA VAL A 610 10.50 -2.18 -29.18
C VAL A 610 11.08 -1.82 -27.81
N THR A 611 10.82 -2.64 -26.83
CA THR A 611 11.30 -2.43 -25.45
C THR A 611 11.56 -3.76 -24.77
N ASP A 612 12.17 -3.71 -23.61
CA ASP A 612 12.42 -4.90 -22.78
C ASP A 612 11.53 -4.90 -21.52
N TYR A 613 12.04 -4.47 -20.37
CA TYR A 613 11.35 -4.46 -19.06
C TYR A 613 10.97 -3.04 -18.60
N SER A 614 10.90 -2.11 -19.53
CA SER A 614 10.59 -0.71 -19.25
C SER A 614 9.09 -0.49 -19.02
N SER A 615 8.78 0.37 -18.05
CA SER A 615 7.39 0.79 -17.79
C SER A 615 6.76 1.57 -18.95
N ILE A 616 7.53 2.00 -19.95
CA ILE A 616 7.02 2.70 -21.12
C ILE A 616 6.02 1.85 -21.91
N MET A 617 6.12 0.50 -21.86
CA MET A 617 5.17 -0.39 -22.53
C MET A 617 3.72 -0.20 -22.04
N PHE A 618 3.54 0.09 -20.76
CA PHE A 618 2.22 0.31 -20.17
C PHE A 618 1.62 1.63 -20.61
N ASP A 619 2.44 2.67 -20.72
CA ASP A 619 2.02 3.98 -21.22
C ASP A 619 1.71 3.91 -22.72
N TYR A 620 2.62 3.30 -23.50
CA TYR A 620 2.48 3.15 -24.96
C TYR A 620 1.26 2.30 -25.36
N ALA A 621 0.89 1.31 -24.52
CA ALA A 621 -0.29 0.46 -24.77
C ALA A 621 -1.59 1.28 -24.90
N ASN A 622 -1.68 2.49 -24.30
CA ASN A 622 -2.83 3.37 -24.46
C ASN A 622 -3.03 3.84 -25.91
N LEU A 623 -1.98 3.86 -26.73
CA LEU A 623 -2.04 4.22 -28.16
C LEU A 623 -2.62 3.11 -29.05
N ASP A 624 -2.79 1.89 -28.52
CA ASP A 624 -3.21 0.71 -29.27
C ASP A 624 -2.36 0.41 -30.52
N ARG A 625 -1.07 0.70 -30.44
CA ARG A 625 -0.07 0.45 -31.50
C ARG A 625 0.78 -0.75 -31.16
N PRO A 626 1.41 -1.41 -32.16
CA PRO A 626 2.22 -2.60 -31.94
C PRO A 626 3.35 -2.42 -30.91
N ILE A 627 3.53 -3.44 -30.06
CA ILE A 627 4.63 -3.53 -29.08
C ILE A 627 5.34 -4.85 -29.29
N VAL A 628 6.67 -4.82 -29.35
CA VAL A 628 7.52 -6.02 -29.36
C VAL A 628 8.42 -5.99 -28.13
N VAL A 629 8.41 -7.07 -27.36
CA VAL A 629 9.28 -7.22 -26.21
C VAL A 629 10.58 -7.92 -26.64
N TYR A 630 11.70 -7.21 -26.56
CA TYR A 630 13.02 -7.78 -26.81
C TYR A 630 13.66 -8.19 -25.48
N ALA A 631 13.61 -9.49 -25.18
CA ALA A 631 13.86 -10.06 -23.86
C ALA A 631 15.00 -11.08 -23.88
N ASP A 632 16.21 -10.64 -24.21
CA ASP A 632 17.43 -11.48 -24.35
C ASP A 632 17.95 -12.00 -22.98
N ASP A 633 17.71 -11.26 -21.89
CA ASP A 633 18.23 -11.58 -20.56
C ASP A 633 17.11 -11.73 -19.49
N TRP A 634 15.87 -12.10 -19.89
CA TRP A 634 14.71 -12.16 -18.99
C TRP A 634 14.93 -12.95 -17.70
N GLU A 635 15.51 -14.13 -17.80
CA GLU A 635 15.74 -15.03 -16.67
C GLU A 635 16.67 -14.37 -15.64
N VAL A 636 17.76 -13.76 -16.10
CA VAL A 636 18.71 -13.02 -15.25
C VAL A 636 18.06 -11.80 -14.63
N TYR A 637 17.28 -11.05 -15.43
CA TYR A 637 16.59 -9.87 -14.96
C TYR A 637 15.56 -10.19 -13.87
N ARG A 638 14.75 -11.22 -14.08
CA ARG A 638 13.73 -11.68 -13.11
C ARG A 638 14.36 -12.09 -11.79
N GLU A 639 15.49 -12.81 -11.82
CA GLU A 639 16.19 -13.27 -10.61
C GLU A 639 16.90 -12.14 -9.86
N THR A 640 17.48 -11.20 -10.57
CA THR A 640 18.30 -10.14 -9.96
C THR A 640 17.51 -8.93 -9.50
N ARG A 641 16.50 -8.52 -10.26
CA ARG A 641 15.66 -7.32 -9.98
C ARG A 641 14.33 -7.64 -9.31
N GLY A 642 13.84 -8.87 -9.47
CA GLY A 642 12.49 -9.25 -9.12
C GLY A 642 11.43 -8.56 -9.97
N VAL A 643 10.33 -9.26 -10.20
CA VAL A 643 9.21 -8.76 -11.00
C VAL A 643 7.88 -8.96 -10.27
N CYS A 644 6.92 -8.09 -10.56
CA CYS A 644 5.60 -8.12 -9.95
C CYS A 644 4.64 -9.09 -10.66
N PHE A 645 4.95 -9.47 -11.89
CA PHE A 645 4.25 -10.50 -12.66
C PHE A 645 5.17 -11.06 -13.75
N ASP A 646 4.84 -12.23 -14.31
CA ASP A 646 5.58 -12.81 -15.41
C ASP A 646 5.18 -12.16 -16.74
N LEU A 647 6.09 -11.31 -17.27
CA LEU A 647 5.89 -10.61 -18.53
C LEU A 647 5.82 -11.57 -19.72
N MET A 648 6.53 -12.72 -19.65
CA MET A 648 6.54 -13.71 -20.74
C MET A 648 5.21 -14.48 -20.83
N ALA A 649 4.49 -14.61 -19.71
CA ALA A 649 3.18 -15.24 -19.68
C ALA A 649 2.05 -14.27 -20.12
N ALA A 650 2.27 -12.95 -20.06
CA ALA A 650 1.29 -11.93 -20.41
C ALA A 650 1.96 -10.72 -21.10
N PRO A 651 2.59 -10.89 -22.27
CA PRO A 651 3.27 -9.81 -22.97
C PRO A 651 2.27 -8.88 -23.69
N PRO A 652 2.67 -7.62 -23.96
CA PRO A 652 1.84 -6.67 -24.72
C PRO A 652 1.81 -6.93 -26.23
N GLY A 653 2.53 -7.91 -26.73
CA GLY A 653 2.68 -8.27 -28.14
C GLY A 653 3.71 -9.36 -28.32
N ARG A 654 4.32 -9.44 -29.52
CA ARG A 654 5.33 -10.46 -29.81
C ARG A 654 6.56 -10.33 -28.91
N VAL A 655 7.18 -11.46 -28.60
CA VAL A 655 8.44 -11.54 -27.83
C VAL A 655 9.54 -12.05 -28.73
N ALA A 656 10.68 -11.36 -28.77
CA ALA A 656 11.89 -11.78 -29.44
C ALA A 656 13.01 -11.96 -28.39
N ARG A 657 13.80 -13.02 -28.53
CA ARG A 657 14.91 -13.37 -27.63
C ARG A 657 16.29 -13.10 -28.26
N THR A 658 16.33 -12.98 -29.59
CA THR A 658 17.54 -12.66 -30.33
C THR A 658 17.30 -11.51 -31.32
N PRO A 659 18.39 -10.85 -31.80
CA PRO A 659 18.27 -9.81 -32.83
C PRO A 659 17.64 -10.36 -34.14
N GLU A 660 17.93 -11.61 -34.50
CA GLU A 660 17.41 -12.25 -35.70
C GLU A 660 15.90 -12.51 -35.60
N GLU A 661 15.44 -12.92 -34.41
CA GLU A 661 14.00 -13.07 -34.13
C GLU A 661 13.29 -11.73 -34.21
N LEU A 662 13.87 -10.67 -33.61
CA LEU A 662 13.32 -9.32 -33.67
C LEU A 662 13.21 -8.83 -35.12
N ALA A 663 14.29 -8.96 -35.89
CA ALA A 663 14.30 -8.57 -37.30
C ALA A 663 13.26 -9.35 -38.14
N ARG A 664 13.11 -10.66 -37.87
CA ARG A 664 12.12 -11.51 -38.53
C ARG A 664 10.69 -11.04 -38.27
N VAL A 665 10.35 -10.74 -37.00
CA VAL A 665 9.01 -10.28 -36.58
C VAL A 665 8.60 -9.01 -37.33
N PHE A 666 9.53 -8.10 -37.60
CA PHE A 666 9.25 -6.89 -38.41
C PHE A 666 9.19 -7.19 -39.91
N ARG A 667 10.03 -8.06 -40.42
CA ARG A 667 10.12 -8.39 -41.86
C ARG A 667 8.88 -9.14 -42.36
N ASP A 668 8.39 -10.10 -41.55
CA ASP A 668 7.21 -10.91 -41.90
C ASP A 668 5.87 -10.25 -41.49
N GLY A 669 5.93 -9.09 -40.81
CA GLY A 669 4.77 -8.34 -40.37
C GLY A 669 4.06 -8.89 -39.13
N SER A 670 4.59 -9.95 -38.48
CA SER A 670 3.95 -10.58 -37.33
C SER A 670 3.90 -9.69 -36.09
N TYR A 671 4.70 -8.62 -36.02
CA TYR A 671 4.61 -7.60 -34.97
C TYR A 671 3.23 -6.92 -34.89
N ALA A 672 2.45 -6.95 -35.97
CA ALA A 672 1.14 -6.29 -36.10
C ALA A 672 0.01 -7.23 -36.54
N ASP A 673 0.23 -8.55 -36.53
CA ASP A 673 -0.76 -9.55 -36.92
C ASP A 673 -1.89 -9.71 -35.86
N GLY A 674 -2.82 -10.60 -36.16
CA GLY A 674 -3.99 -10.86 -35.28
C GLY A 674 -3.60 -11.37 -33.90
N GLU A 675 -2.54 -12.16 -33.78
CA GLU A 675 -2.06 -12.64 -32.47
C GLU A 675 -1.42 -11.51 -31.66
N ALA A 676 -0.59 -10.68 -32.28
CA ALA A 676 -0.04 -9.49 -31.64
C ALA A 676 -1.14 -8.52 -31.20
N ALA A 677 -2.19 -8.35 -32.00
CA ALA A 677 -3.36 -7.54 -31.64
C ALA A 677 -4.12 -8.11 -30.43
N ALA A 678 -4.33 -9.44 -30.38
CA ALA A 678 -4.99 -10.09 -29.25
C ALA A 678 -4.19 -9.97 -27.96
N LEU A 679 -2.87 -10.16 -27.98
CA LEU A 679 -1.99 -9.96 -26.84
C LEU A 679 -2.05 -8.51 -26.31
N ARG A 680 -2.01 -7.54 -27.23
CA ARG A 680 -2.11 -6.12 -26.89
C ARG A 680 -3.47 -5.76 -26.29
N ALA A 681 -4.56 -6.30 -26.80
CA ALA A 681 -5.91 -6.08 -26.29
C ALA A 681 -6.02 -6.58 -24.83
N ALA A 682 -5.57 -7.82 -24.56
CA ALA A 682 -5.55 -8.38 -23.21
C ALA A 682 -4.65 -7.59 -22.24
N PHE A 683 -3.52 -7.09 -22.72
CA PHE A 683 -2.62 -6.25 -21.93
C PHE A 683 -3.25 -4.90 -21.59
N ARG A 684 -3.92 -4.25 -22.55
CA ARG A 684 -4.65 -2.98 -22.34
C ARG A 684 -5.80 -3.13 -21.34
N GLU A 685 -6.57 -4.20 -21.46
CA GLU A 685 -7.66 -4.49 -20.52
C GLU A 685 -7.15 -4.58 -19.08
N ARG A 686 -6.00 -5.19 -18.89
CA ARG A 686 -5.39 -5.37 -17.58
C ARG A 686 -4.73 -4.10 -17.02
N PHE A 687 -4.06 -3.32 -17.87
CA PHE A 687 -3.13 -2.26 -17.43
C PHE A 687 -3.53 -0.83 -17.81
N CYS A 688 -4.52 -0.65 -18.69
CA CYS A 688 -4.99 0.68 -19.12
C CYS A 688 -6.44 1.01 -18.73
N PRO A 689 -7.06 0.39 -17.69
CA PRO A 689 -8.50 0.60 -17.44
C PRO A 689 -8.86 2.03 -17.01
N PHE A 690 -7.92 2.80 -16.46
CA PHE A 690 -8.19 4.14 -15.91
C PHE A 690 -7.63 5.30 -16.76
N ASP A 691 -6.79 5.04 -17.75
CA ASP A 691 -6.16 6.07 -18.60
C ASP A 691 -7.10 6.47 -19.76
N ASP A 692 -8.07 7.34 -19.50
CA ASP A 692 -9.17 7.70 -20.41
C ASP A 692 -9.11 9.15 -20.94
N GLY A 693 -8.00 9.86 -20.72
CA GLY A 693 -7.81 11.25 -21.15
C GLY A 693 -8.33 12.30 -20.15
N ARG A 694 -8.82 11.87 -18.95
CA ARG A 694 -9.35 12.77 -17.92
C ARG A 694 -8.71 12.56 -16.53
N ALA A 695 -7.58 11.89 -16.46
CA ALA A 695 -6.90 11.61 -15.20
C ALA A 695 -6.45 12.90 -14.50
N ALA A 696 -5.87 13.84 -15.23
CA ALA A 696 -5.45 15.14 -14.70
C ALA A 696 -6.62 15.94 -14.12
N GLU A 697 -7.77 15.92 -14.79
CA GLU A 697 -8.98 16.59 -14.32
C GLU A 697 -9.47 16.01 -12.99
N ARG A 698 -9.58 14.68 -12.88
CA ARG A 698 -10.00 14.01 -11.63
C ARG A 698 -9.08 14.35 -10.47
N VAL A 699 -7.76 14.31 -10.73
CA VAL A 699 -6.76 14.63 -9.70
C VAL A 699 -6.90 16.09 -9.24
N VAL A 700 -7.04 17.06 -10.14
CA VAL A 700 -7.20 18.48 -9.78
C VAL A 700 -8.49 18.68 -8.97
N ARG A 701 -9.62 18.14 -9.42
CA ARG A 701 -10.90 18.26 -8.71
C ARG A 701 -10.85 17.61 -7.32
N ARG A 702 -10.32 16.38 -7.22
CA ARG A 702 -10.25 15.65 -5.95
C ARG A 702 -9.28 16.29 -4.96
N VAL A 703 -8.05 16.58 -5.41
CA VAL A 703 -6.95 16.93 -4.51
C VAL A 703 -6.84 18.42 -4.27
N LEU A 704 -6.98 19.26 -5.31
CA LEU A 704 -6.81 20.71 -5.19
C LEU A 704 -8.12 21.43 -4.88
N LEU A 705 -9.24 20.99 -5.47
CA LEU A 705 -10.56 21.60 -5.25
C LEU A 705 -11.33 20.90 -4.13
N GLY A 706 -10.90 19.73 -3.65
CA GLY A 706 -11.52 19.01 -2.54
C GLY A 706 -12.90 18.43 -2.87
N GLU A 707 -13.19 18.21 -4.15
CA GLU A 707 -14.46 17.63 -4.58
C GLU A 707 -14.57 16.16 -4.13
N PRO A 708 -15.74 15.72 -3.67
CA PRO A 708 -15.95 14.35 -3.25
C PRO A 708 -15.92 13.38 -4.44
N PRO A 709 -15.49 12.11 -4.24
CA PRO A 709 -15.28 11.14 -5.33
C PRO A 709 -16.49 10.95 -6.25
N GLU A 710 -17.70 10.98 -5.70
CA GLU A 710 -18.96 10.77 -6.42
C GLU A 710 -19.33 11.91 -7.41
N THR A 711 -18.70 13.05 -7.31
CA THR A 711 -18.92 14.20 -8.22
C THR A 711 -17.90 14.26 -9.34
N LEU A 712 -16.88 13.41 -9.31
CA LEU A 712 -15.83 13.39 -10.31
C LEU A 712 -16.33 12.80 -11.64
N PRO A 713 -15.74 13.21 -12.78
CA PRO A 713 -16.04 12.57 -14.03
C PRO A 713 -15.80 11.06 -13.98
N PRO A 714 -16.78 10.22 -14.38
CA PRO A 714 -16.60 8.77 -14.41
C PRO A 714 -15.47 8.39 -15.39
N VAL A 715 -14.86 7.24 -15.14
CA VAL A 715 -13.88 6.67 -16.08
C VAL A 715 -14.60 6.18 -17.33
N ILE A 716 -14.15 6.61 -18.51
CA ILE A 716 -14.68 6.15 -19.79
C ILE A 716 -14.20 4.70 -20.02
N PRO A 717 -15.11 3.73 -20.27
CA PRO A 717 -14.73 2.35 -20.55
C PRO A 717 -13.75 2.23 -21.72
N LEU A 718 -12.81 1.28 -21.65
CA LEU A 718 -11.76 1.12 -22.64
C LEU A 718 -12.30 0.95 -24.08
N ALA A 719 -13.42 0.25 -24.24
CA ALA A 719 -14.08 0.01 -25.52
C ALA A 719 -14.69 1.29 -26.17
N GLU A 720 -14.90 2.34 -25.38
CA GLU A 720 -15.48 3.62 -25.84
C GLU A 720 -14.40 4.67 -26.14
N ARG A 721 -13.11 4.35 -25.88
CA ARG A 721 -11.99 5.29 -26.09
C ARG A 721 -11.47 5.22 -27.51
N VAL A 722 -11.17 6.39 -28.06
CA VAL A 722 -10.50 6.51 -29.36
C VAL A 722 -9.05 6.93 -29.07
N PRO A 723 -8.06 6.05 -29.23
CA PRO A 723 -6.65 6.42 -29.07
C PRO A 723 -6.22 7.46 -30.09
N ALA A 724 -5.14 8.19 -29.77
CA ALA A 724 -4.52 9.14 -30.70
C ALA A 724 -4.22 8.46 -32.06
N PRO A 725 -4.43 9.13 -33.18
CA PRO A 725 -4.28 8.56 -34.50
C PRO A 725 -2.86 7.99 -34.72
N ALA A 726 -2.78 6.87 -35.43
CA ALA A 726 -1.50 6.29 -35.80
C ALA A 726 -0.75 7.24 -36.78
N ALA A 727 0.55 7.38 -36.60
CA ALA A 727 1.37 8.27 -37.41
C ALA A 727 1.37 7.89 -38.90
N ALA A 728 1.33 6.58 -39.19
CA ALA A 728 1.25 6.09 -40.58
C ALA A 728 -0.09 6.41 -41.28
N ALA A 729 -1.17 6.66 -40.54
CA ALA A 729 -2.46 7.05 -41.14
C ALA A 729 -2.45 8.48 -41.73
N LEU A 730 -1.51 9.33 -41.27
CA LEU A 730 -1.34 10.71 -41.77
C LEU A 730 -0.70 10.78 -43.13
N VAL A 731 -0.07 9.69 -43.59
CA VAL A 731 0.65 9.63 -44.89
C VAL A 731 -0.26 9.24 -46.04
N ARG A 732 -1.48 8.74 -45.76
CA ARG A 732 -2.42 8.23 -46.78
C ARG A 732 -3.60 9.17 -47.07
N SER A 733 -3.66 10.31 -46.44
CA SER A 733 -4.61 11.40 -46.75
C SER A 733 -3.93 12.55 -47.51
#